data_8b4f5b7bc40709a4070d5b6171e95e4d
#
_entry.id   8b4f5b7bc40709a4070d5b6171e95e4d
#
_cell.length_a   1.000
_cell.length_b   1.000
_cell.length_c   1.000
_cell.angle_alpha   90.00
_cell.angle_beta   90.00
_cell.angle_gamma   90.00
#
_symmetry.space_group_name_H-M   'P 1'
#
loop_
_entity.id
_entity.type
_entity.pdbx_description
1 polymer ?
#
loop_
_entity_poly.entity_id
_entity_poly.type
_entity_poly.pdbx_seq_one_letter_code
_entity_poly.pdbx_strand_id
1 'polypeptide(L)'
;LSFYLSLNIKVNYDLYSLLPKDLPSVNALNELRSTFKLGEEAYILLPFKDPYEVDSLKKKVSQINGVSKVSWISDFQDIFLPDYFWDQNIKDKFIKDGYTFLKVEFIESSQSPLTKSAIKEINLILPKGSYFTGNAVIGQDLSELTQRETIRYLLIGSILVIIFLFFLLPSMYVPLLIYYTIFLSILVNTAISTLLGQEISFISRMIVGILQLGVTMDYAIFLYHRYEEESKTKSKEEAGWEAVRTTAVSIIASSATTVAGFLAMTYMRFGLGKDLGFILARGVLVSFIFSLTILPVLLYEFHHKWANSKRWVLRIPGERLFNFVIRWRPVIFIIFLIGAFSLFVIPKFPMDYKLLRGLPENIPSMIGQKKLEDIFEKKSTIFAIGKESPDNWQEIIKVLKKDPYITGIMGYYEMVDPLLPDYMVPESVKETFFKDGVSYLTLDANFSYGTQESYDFIKRMRDKIEKRYNVTFTGIPVLNYDLKNVTTDDLNKVNIISIIAIFMVVALSFLSLPIPILLVLVIEMAITINLLIDYLTYGFIFFSSNLFIGAIQLGATIDYAVLLTSRYLEAKRKGFDKIASAHFAFEGINSIITSAGTMFFISFPLGIFSDIFMAKNLAMLVSRGAIISVLFVTLLVVPLLVTLDSVLEKLGFIRKEEKR
;
A
#
# COMPACT_ATOMS: atom_id res chain seq x y z
N LEU A 1 -13.51 4.80 -24.97
CA LEU A 1 -14.35 4.47 -23.80
C LEU A 1 -13.48 4.17 -22.58
N SER A 2 -12.55 3.20 -22.62
CA SER A 2 -11.72 2.81 -21.48
C SER A 2 -10.89 3.96 -20.91
N PHE A 3 -10.35 4.84 -21.74
CA PHE A 3 -9.63 6.04 -21.33
C PHE A 3 -10.53 7.00 -20.53
N TYR A 4 -11.73 7.28 -21.03
CA TYR A 4 -12.69 8.13 -20.33
C TYR A 4 -13.12 7.54 -18.97
N LEU A 5 -13.42 6.25 -18.93
CA LEU A 5 -13.77 5.55 -17.69
C LEU A 5 -12.61 5.54 -16.69
N SER A 6 -11.37 5.37 -17.15
CA SER A 6 -10.20 5.36 -16.27
C SER A 6 -9.93 6.69 -15.56
N LEU A 7 -10.40 7.81 -16.12
CA LEU A 7 -10.31 9.13 -15.51
C LEU A 7 -11.35 9.35 -14.40
N ASN A 8 -12.47 8.63 -14.43
CA ASN A 8 -13.61 8.82 -13.51
C ASN A 8 -13.63 7.81 -12.34
N ILE A 9 -12.52 7.16 -12.04
CA ILE A 9 -12.43 6.23 -10.92
C ILE A 9 -12.55 6.96 -9.59
N LYS A 10 -13.39 6.43 -8.70
CA LYS A 10 -13.53 6.95 -7.33
C LYS A 10 -12.34 6.55 -6.49
N VAL A 11 -11.70 7.51 -5.83
CA VAL A 11 -10.53 7.29 -4.99
C VAL A 11 -10.85 7.70 -3.55
N ASN A 12 -10.55 6.81 -2.62
CA ASN A 12 -10.71 7.01 -1.20
C ASN A 12 -9.39 7.51 -0.60
N TYR A 13 -9.44 8.66 0.07
CA TYR A 13 -8.30 9.28 0.75
C TYR A 13 -8.36 9.15 2.28
N ASP A 14 -9.43 8.57 2.83
CA ASP A 14 -9.54 8.29 4.26
C ASP A 14 -8.89 6.93 4.60
N LEU A 15 -7.72 6.99 5.23
CA LEU A 15 -6.96 5.81 5.64
C LEU A 15 -7.68 4.97 6.70
N TYR A 16 -8.48 5.59 7.56
CA TYR A 16 -9.20 4.88 8.62
C TYR A 16 -10.41 4.11 8.10
N SER A 17 -10.97 4.54 6.97
CA SER A 17 -12.04 3.81 6.28
C SER A 17 -11.59 2.45 5.73
N LEU A 18 -10.28 2.21 5.64
CA LEU A 18 -9.68 0.93 5.23
C LEU A 18 -9.65 -0.10 6.36
N LEU A 19 -9.94 0.30 7.60
CA LEU A 19 -10.09 -0.62 8.72
C LEU A 19 -11.38 -1.43 8.58
N PRO A 20 -11.41 -2.69 9.09
CA PRO A 20 -12.62 -3.51 9.07
C PRO A 20 -13.80 -2.82 9.76
N LYS A 21 -14.94 -2.80 9.09
CA LYS A 21 -16.16 -2.16 9.59
C LYS A 21 -16.80 -2.87 10.80
N ASP A 22 -16.39 -4.09 11.08
CA ASP A 22 -16.83 -4.89 12.24
C ASP A 22 -16.08 -4.55 13.55
N LEU A 23 -15.07 -3.70 13.49
CA LEU A 23 -14.34 -3.26 14.68
C LEU A 23 -15.19 -2.32 15.55
N PRO A 24 -15.28 -2.56 16.87
CA PRO A 24 -16.03 -1.70 17.78
C PRO A 24 -15.61 -0.22 17.69
N SER A 25 -14.29 0.04 17.62
CA SER A 25 -13.75 1.41 17.51
C SER A 25 -14.16 2.12 16.20
N VAL A 26 -14.28 1.39 15.09
CA VAL A 26 -14.74 1.94 13.81
C VAL A 26 -16.24 2.24 13.88
N ASN A 27 -17.03 1.34 14.48
CA ASN A 27 -18.45 1.57 14.70
C ASN A 27 -18.69 2.77 15.63
N ALA A 28 -17.93 2.88 16.71
CA ALA A 28 -17.99 4.01 17.63
C ALA A 28 -17.62 5.34 16.94
N LEU A 29 -16.60 5.34 16.05
CA LEU A 29 -16.27 6.51 15.25
C LEU A 29 -17.41 6.91 14.31
N ASN A 30 -18.04 5.93 13.66
CA ASN A 30 -19.16 6.18 12.76
C ASN A 30 -20.39 6.70 13.54
N GLU A 31 -20.64 6.20 14.75
CA GLU A 31 -21.70 6.69 15.64
C GLU A 31 -21.42 8.14 16.08
N LEU A 32 -20.19 8.47 16.46
CA LEU A 32 -19.79 9.85 16.74
C LEU A 32 -20.04 10.77 15.54
N ARG A 33 -19.63 10.37 14.34
CA ARG A 33 -19.82 11.13 13.11
C ARG A 33 -21.30 11.33 12.76
N SER A 34 -22.11 10.28 12.88
CA SER A 34 -23.52 10.36 12.50
C SER A 34 -24.38 11.10 13.54
N THR A 35 -24.17 10.83 14.83
CA THR A 35 -24.99 11.37 15.92
C THR A 35 -24.58 12.77 16.31
N PHE A 36 -23.26 12.99 16.51
CA PHE A 36 -22.73 14.27 17.01
C PHE A 36 -22.06 15.11 15.93
N LYS A 37 -22.03 14.62 14.68
CA LYS A 37 -21.35 15.28 13.54
C LYS A 37 -19.85 15.57 13.79
N LEU A 38 -19.23 14.79 14.69
CA LEU A 38 -17.82 14.89 14.99
C LEU A 38 -16.98 14.14 13.95
N GLY A 39 -15.86 14.72 13.54
CA GLY A 39 -14.88 14.03 12.69
C GLY A 39 -14.68 14.63 11.29
N GLU A 40 -15.52 15.55 10.86
CA GLU A 40 -15.29 16.40 9.68
C GLU A 40 -14.81 17.79 10.11
N GLU A 41 -13.86 17.76 11.07
CA GLU A 41 -13.30 18.97 11.65
C GLU A 41 -12.03 19.37 10.93
N ALA A 42 -11.85 20.69 10.83
CA ALA A 42 -10.61 21.30 10.40
C ALA A 42 -10.22 22.41 11.39
N TYR A 43 -8.96 22.76 11.38
CA TYR A 43 -8.40 23.77 12.27
C TYR A 43 -7.63 24.80 11.45
N ILE A 44 -7.97 26.07 11.65
CA ILE A 44 -7.21 27.21 11.10
C ILE A 44 -6.33 27.73 12.23
N LEU A 45 -5.05 27.42 12.17
CA LEU A 45 -4.04 27.94 13.10
C LEU A 45 -3.51 29.25 12.53
N LEU A 46 -3.55 30.32 13.33
CA LEU A 46 -3.12 31.66 12.90
C LEU A 46 -2.36 32.41 14.02
N PRO A 47 -1.44 33.31 13.66
CA PRO A 47 -0.80 34.18 14.62
C PRO A 47 -1.85 35.03 15.33
N PHE A 48 -1.83 35.05 16.66
CA PHE A 48 -2.73 35.84 17.47
C PHE A 48 -2.15 37.24 17.72
N LYS A 49 -2.81 38.25 17.18
CA LYS A 49 -2.43 39.68 17.39
C LYS A 49 -3.59 40.48 17.96
N ASP A 50 -4.75 40.31 17.39
CA ASP A 50 -5.95 41.07 17.75
C ASP A 50 -7.17 40.13 17.75
N PRO A 51 -7.93 40.05 18.86
CA PRO A 51 -9.15 39.23 18.92
C PRO A 51 -10.22 39.67 17.91
N TYR A 52 -10.29 40.93 17.54
CA TYR A 52 -11.25 41.40 16.55
C TYR A 52 -10.96 40.90 15.13
N GLU A 53 -9.68 40.84 14.77
CA GLU A 53 -9.30 40.30 13.46
C GLU A 53 -9.69 38.82 13.35
N VAL A 54 -9.45 38.03 14.42
CA VAL A 54 -9.80 36.61 14.48
C VAL A 54 -11.31 36.40 14.43
N ASP A 55 -12.11 37.19 15.17
CA ASP A 55 -13.57 37.10 15.13
C ASP A 55 -14.15 37.53 13.77
N SER A 56 -13.56 38.54 13.13
CA SER A 56 -13.91 38.91 11.76
C SER A 56 -13.64 37.75 10.78
N LEU A 57 -12.49 37.07 10.89
CA LEU A 57 -12.18 35.88 10.08
C LEU A 57 -13.17 34.76 10.38
N LYS A 58 -13.47 34.47 11.65
CA LYS A 58 -14.48 33.50 12.06
C LYS A 58 -15.83 33.75 11.37
N LYS A 59 -16.31 35.01 11.37
CA LYS A 59 -17.56 35.40 10.69
C LYS A 59 -17.50 35.19 9.19
N LYS A 60 -16.40 35.51 8.53
CA LYS A 60 -16.21 35.28 7.09
C LYS A 60 -16.23 33.78 6.76
N VAL A 61 -15.50 32.98 7.53
CA VAL A 61 -15.45 31.52 7.33
C VAL A 61 -16.82 30.87 7.56
N SER A 62 -17.58 31.34 8.58
CA SER A 62 -18.91 30.79 8.87
C SER A 62 -19.97 31.08 7.78
N GLN A 63 -19.73 32.05 6.90
CA GLN A 63 -20.61 32.36 5.77
C GLN A 63 -20.32 31.55 4.51
N ILE A 64 -19.22 30.76 4.48
CA ILE A 64 -18.85 29.95 3.33
C ILE A 64 -19.81 28.76 3.22
N ASN A 65 -20.33 28.55 2.02
CA ASN A 65 -21.22 27.44 1.75
C ASN A 65 -20.50 26.09 1.98
N GLY A 66 -21.07 25.23 2.81
CA GLY A 66 -20.46 23.93 3.20
C GLY A 66 -19.85 23.96 4.61
N VAL A 67 -19.70 25.12 5.24
CA VAL A 67 -19.32 25.24 6.65
C VAL A 67 -20.57 25.17 7.52
N SER A 68 -20.59 24.29 8.51
CA SER A 68 -21.68 24.12 9.47
C SER A 68 -21.51 25.06 10.67
N LYS A 69 -20.30 25.11 11.23
CA LYS A 69 -19.99 25.89 12.43
C LYS A 69 -18.53 26.27 12.45
N VAL A 70 -18.23 27.45 12.98
CA VAL A 70 -16.87 27.86 13.31
C VAL A 70 -16.84 28.24 14.78
N SER A 71 -16.01 27.56 15.56
CA SER A 71 -15.89 27.77 16.99
C SER A 71 -14.55 28.40 17.36
N TRP A 72 -14.62 29.37 18.28
CA TRP A 72 -13.44 30.03 18.83
C TRP A 72 -13.73 30.49 20.27
N ILE A 73 -12.75 31.08 20.93
CA ILE A 73 -12.86 31.57 22.31
C ILE A 73 -14.06 32.50 22.50
N SER A 74 -14.46 33.26 21.47
CA SER A 74 -15.63 34.15 21.49
C SER A 74 -16.98 33.44 21.71
N ASP A 75 -17.04 32.11 21.58
CA ASP A 75 -18.25 31.35 21.89
C ASP A 75 -18.38 30.99 23.38
N PHE A 76 -17.31 31.18 24.14
CA PHE A 76 -17.23 30.77 25.54
C PHE A 76 -17.08 31.98 26.49
N GLN A 77 -16.57 33.12 25.99
CA GLN A 77 -16.36 34.32 26.80
C GLN A 77 -16.44 35.59 25.91
N ASP A 78 -16.73 36.70 26.54
CA ASP A 78 -16.81 38.00 25.86
C ASP A 78 -15.39 38.51 25.54
N ILE A 79 -15.06 38.56 24.24
CA ILE A 79 -13.78 39.06 23.73
C ILE A 79 -13.67 40.59 23.74
N PHE A 80 -14.76 41.30 23.98
CA PHE A 80 -14.79 42.76 24.08
C PHE A 80 -14.29 43.27 25.43
N LEU A 81 -14.20 42.37 26.43
CA LEU A 81 -13.57 42.68 27.71
C LEU A 81 -12.04 42.66 27.56
N PRO A 82 -11.31 43.52 28.28
CA PRO A 82 -9.87 43.45 28.36
C PRO A 82 -9.42 42.02 28.75
N ASP A 83 -8.32 41.57 28.20
CA ASP A 83 -7.84 40.20 28.34
C ASP A 83 -7.53 39.77 29.78
N TYR A 84 -7.36 40.73 30.68
CA TYR A 84 -7.24 40.53 32.12
C TYR A 84 -8.51 39.92 32.76
N PHE A 85 -9.69 40.16 32.16
CA PHE A 85 -10.96 39.59 32.65
C PHE A 85 -11.29 38.23 32.02
N TRP A 86 -10.44 37.76 31.14
CA TRP A 86 -10.67 36.43 30.51
C TRP A 86 -10.34 35.32 31.47
N ASP A 87 -11.16 34.24 31.43
CA ASP A 87 -10.84 33.02 32.15
C ASP A 87 -9.57 32.40 31.58
N GLN A 88 -8.52 32.33 32.41
CA GLN A 88 -7.22 31.81 32.00
C GLN A 88 -7.30 30.36 31.51
N ASN A 89 -8.16 29.53 32.13
CA ASN A 89 -8.32 28.12 31.72
C ASN A 89 -8.90 27.99 30.31
N ILE A 90 -9.76 28.94 29.93
CA ILE A 90 -10.32 28.98 28.57
C ILE A 90 -9.31 29.63 27.62
N LYS A 91 -8.65 30.71 28.03
CA LYS A 91 -7.62 31.38 27.24
C LYS A 91 -6.50 30.47 26.83
N ASP A 92 -5.94 29.71 27.77
CA ASP A 92 -4.81 28.79 27.53
C ASP A 92 -5.16 27.62 26.61
N LYS A 93 -6.44 27.28 26.48
CA LYS A 93 -6.91 26.27 25.52
C LYS A 93 -6.96 26.75 24.07
N PHE A 94 -7.15 28.05 23.85
CA PHE A 94 -7.34 28.62 22.51
C PHE A 94 -6.18 29.51 22.07
N ILE A 95 -5.39 30.06 23.01
CA ILE A 95 -4.30 31.02 22.73
C ILE A 95 -3.06 30.54 23.47
N LYS A 96 -2.01 30.20 22.73
CA LYS A 96 -0.74 29.75 23.29
C LYS A 96 0.42 30.15 22.36
N ASP A 97 1.56 30.54 22.90
CA ASP A 97 2.78 30.89 22.17
C ASP A 97 2.57 31.90 21.00
N GLY A 98 1.66 32.87 21.18
CA GLY A 98 1.34 33.86 20.16
C GLY A 98 0.50 33.33 18.98
N TYR A 99 -0.08 32.16 19.11
CA TYR A 99 -0.99 31.55 18.13
C TYR A 99 -2.37 31.30 18.75
N THR A 100 -3.37 31.29 17.86
CA THR A 100 -4.73 30.84 18.17
C THR A 100 -5.23 29.92 17.05
N PHE A 101 -6.31 29.18 17.30
CA PHE A 101 -6.95 28.37 16.26
C PHE A 101 -8.46 28.58 16.22
N LEU A 102 -9.03 28.53 15.01
CA LEU A 102 -10.45 28.37 14.75
C LEU A 102 -10.74 26.91 14.46
N LYS A 103 -11.75 26.34 15.11
CA LYS A 103 -12.28 25.00 14.79
C LYS A 103 -13.40 25.19 13.77
N VAL A 104 -13.27 24.56 12.61
CA VAL A 104 -14.24 24.59 11.50
C VAL A 104 -14.90 23.23 11.39
N GLU A 105 -16.21 23.18 11.36
CA GLU A 105 -17.01 21.97 11.15
C GLU A 105 -17.74 22.07 9.82
N PHE A 106 -17.69 21.02 9.00
CA PHE A 106 -18.33 20.98 7.69
C PHE A 106 -19.71 20.30 7.75
N ILE A 107 -20.60 20.67 6.81
CA ILE A 107 -21.95 20.11 6.69
C ILE A 107 -21.90 18.66 6.20
N GLU A 108 -21.02 18.38 5.23
CA GLU A 108 -20.89 17.11 4.57
C GLU A 108 -19.50 16.48 4.80
N SER A 109 -19.34 15.22 4.40
CA SER A 109 -18.08 14.51 4.54
C SER A 109 -16.93 15.17 3.76
N SER A 110 -15.70 14.88 4.17
CA SER A 110 -14.47 15.40 3.55
C SER A 110 -14.34 15.12 2.04
N GLN A 111 -15.01 14.08 1.55
CA GLN A 111 -14.98 13.69 0.13
C GLN A 111 -16.00 14.45 -0.73
N SER A 112 -16.94 15.12 -0.12
CA SER A 112 -18.02 15.82 -0.84
C SER A 112 -17.50 17.00 -1.66
N PRO A 113 -18.09 17.24 -2.84
CA PRO A 113 -17.76 18.42 -3.64
C PRO A 113 -17.96 19.74 -2.89
N LEU A 114 -18.99 19.79 -2.01
CA LEU A 114 -19.31 20.95 -1.22
C LEU A 114 -18.20 21.28 -0.21
N THR A 115 -17.74 20.27 0.55
CA THR A 115 -16.63 20.41 1.51
C THR A 115 -15.32 20.78 0.80
N LYS A 116 -15.04 20.16 -0.36
CA LYS A 116 -13.85 20.51 -1.17
C LYS A 116 -13.88 21.96 -1.67
N SER A 117 -15.06 22.46 -2.07
CA SER A 117 -15.21 23.86 -2.46
C SER A 117 -14.99 24.79 -1.27
N ALA A 118 -15.61 24.48 -0.11
CA ALA A 118 -15.44 25.26 1.12
C ALA A 118 -13.97 25.35 1.54
N ILE A 119 -13.21 24.24 1.51
CA ILE A 119 -11.78 24.23 1.84
C ILE A 119 -11.00 25.16 0.89
N LYS A 120 -11.30 25.16 -0.40
CA LYS A 120 -10.64 26.06 -1.37
C LYS A 120 -10.96 27.52 -1.10
N GLU A 121 -12.22 27.84 -0.82
CA GLU A 121 -12.64 29.20 -0.51
C GLU A 121 -12.01 29.72 0.79
N ILE A 122 -11.94 28.86 1.83
CA ILE A 122 -11.25 29.19 3.08
C ILE A 122 -9.78 29.51 2.81
N ASN A 123 -9.08 28.66 2.06
CA ASN A 123 -7.66 28.87 1.73
C ASN A 123 -7.38 30.22 1.03
N LEU A 124 -8.33 30.74 0.25
CA LEU A 124 -8.19 32.04 -0.43
C LEU A 124 -8.29 33.26 0.50
N ILE A 125 -8.96 33.11 1.64
CA ILE A 125 -9.17 34.23 2.57
C ILE A 125 -8.25 34.20 3.79
N LEU A 126 -7.42 33.15 3.92
CA LEU A 126 -6.52 33.01 5.07
C LEU A 126 -5.39 34.05 5.06
N PRO A 127 -5.09 34.68 6.21
CA PRO A 127 -3.96 35.58 6.36
C PRO A 127 -2.63 34.89 6.12
N LYS A 128 -1.60 35.63 5.72
CA LYS A 128 -0.24 35.12 5.61
C LYS A 128 0.28 34.60 6.96
N GLY A 129 0.89 33.42 6.96
CA GLY A 129 1.41 32.78 8.17
C GLY A 129 0.37 31.93 8.91
N SER A 130 -0.84 31.78 8.38
CA SER A 130 -1.84 30.84 8.86
C SER A 130 -1.61 29.44 8.27
N TYR A 131 -2.06 28.43 9.01
CA TYR A 131 -2.06 27.03 8.57
C TYR A 131 -3.47 26.47 8.66
N PHE A 132 -3.89 25.75 7.64
CA PHE A 132 -5.17 25.09 7.61
C PHE A 132 -4.94 23.58 7.63
N THR A 133 -5.50 22.90 8.61
CA THR A 133 -5.27 21.45 8.85
C THR A 133 -6.54 20.76 9.32
N GLY A 134 -6.44 19.46 9.56
CA GLY A 134 -7.54 18.56 9.92
C GLY A 134 -7.80 17.54 8.82
N ASN A 135 -8.54 16.47 9.15
CA ASN A 135 -8.70 15.31 8.27
C ASN A 135 -9.21 15.65 6.87
N ALA A 136 -10.18 16.56 6.76
CA ALA A 136 -10.74 16.96 5.47
C ALA A 136 -9.71 17.69 4.59
N VAL A 137 -8.91 18.58 5.19
CA VAL A 137 -7.89 19.36 4.48
C VAL A 137 -6.72 18.48 4.07
N ILE A 138 -6.24 17.61 4.98
CA ILE A 138 -5.20 16.63 4.69
C ILE A 138 -5.63 15.72 3.53
N GLY A 139 -6.88 15.24 3.54
CA GLY A 139 -7.43 14.42 2.47
C GLY A 139 -7.45 15.13 1.11
N GLN A 140 -7.73 16.44 1.08
CA GLN A 140 -7.70 17.21 -0.16
C GLN A 140 -6.27 17.42 -0.67
N ASP A 141 -5.33 17.86 0.18
CA ASP A 141 -3.91 18.02 -0.19
C ASP A 141 -3.34 16.71 -0.70
N LEU A 142 -3.66 15.58 -0.04
CA LEU A 142 -3.26 14.25 -0.44
C LEU A 142 -3.86 13.84 -1.79
N SER A 143 -5.11 14.23 -2.06
CA SER A 143 -5.75 13.99 -3.37
C SER A 143 -5.02 14.68 -4.49
N GLU A 144 -4.70 15.97 -4.33
CA GLU A 144 -3.98 16.74 -5.35
C GLU A 144 -2.56 16.22 -5.57
N LEU A 145 -1.85 15.90 -4.49
CA LEU A 145 -0.51 15.31 -4.57
C LEU A 145 -0.52 13.95 -5.26
N THR A 146 -1.44 13.06 -4.86
CA THR A 146 -1.56 11.71 -5.42
C THR A 146 -1.82 11.75 -6.93
N GLN A 147 -2.73 12.60 -7.39
CA GLN A 147 -3.04 12.72 -8.82
C GLN A 147 -1.81 13.18 -9.61
N ARG A 148 -1.11 14.19 -9.12
CA ARG A 148 0.11 14.72 -9.75
C ARG A 148 1.22 13.68 -9.77
N GLU A 149 1.47 13.00 -8.67
CA GLU A 149 2.53 12.00 -8.54
C GLU A 149 2.25 10.75 -9.38
N THR A 150 1.01 10.24 -9.36
CA THR A 150 0.63 9.04 -10.13
C THR A 150 0.96 9.23 -11.61
N ILE A 151 0.53 10.33 -12.21
CA ILE A 151 0.79 10.60 -13.64
C ILE A 151 2.28 10.82 -13.88
N ARG A 152 2.93 11.63 -13.04
CA ARG A 152 4.34 11.97 -13.20
C ARG A 152 5.24 10.75 -13.14
N TYR A 153 5.09 9.89 -12.12
CA TYR A 153 5.99 8.75 -11.94
C TYR A 153 5.66 7.59 -12.87
N LEU A 154 4.41 7.41 -13.26
CA LEU A 154 4.06 6.47 -14.30
C LEU A 154 4.70 6.87 -15.65
N LEU A 155 4.69 8.15 -16.02
CA LEU A 155 5.32 8.63 -17.25
C LEU A 155 6.85 8.48 -17.20
N ILE A 156 7.50 8.91 -16.12
CA ILE A 156 8.96 8.79 -15.96
C ILE A 156 9.37 7.31 -16.01
N GLY A 157 8.68 6.45 -15.24
CA GLY A 157 8.95 5.01 -15.24
C GLY A 157 8.75 4.38 -16.61
N SER A 158 7.69 4.76 -17.33
CA SER A 158 7.42 4.28 -18.68
C SER A 158 8.54 4.66 -19.66
N ILE A 159 9.02 5.89 -19.61
CA ILE A 159 10.16 6.35 -20.44
C ILE A 159 11.41 5.53 -20.10
N LEU A 160 11.71 5.32 -18.83
CA LEU A 160 12.86 4.53 -18.40
C LEU A 160 12.77 3.07 -18.87
N VAL A 161 11.58 2.46 -18.77
CA VAL A 161 11.35 1.09 -19.27
C VAL A 161 11.53 1.03 -20.79
N ILE A 162 10.95 1.96 -21.55
CA ILE A 162 11.12 1.99 -23.01
C ILE A 162 12.59 2.13 -23.38
N ILE A 163 13.33 3.03 -22.72
CA ILE A 163 14.78 3.20 -22.94
C ILE A 163 15.53 1.92 -22.58
N PHE A 164 15.21 1.29 -21.45
CA PHE A 164 15.84 0.05 -21.02
C PHE A 164 15.59 -1.10 -22.02
N LEU A 165 14.36 -1.32 -22.41
CA LEU A 165 14.01 -2.32 -23.44
C LEU A 165 14.65 -2.01 -24.78
N PHE A 166 14.83 -0.72 -25.09
CA PHE A 166 15.50 -0.28 -26.27
C PHE A 166 16.96 -0.78 -26.36
N PHE A 167 17.67 -0.88 -25.24
CA PHE A 167 19.03 -1.43 -25.20
C PHE A 167 19.10 -2.96 -25.23
N LEU A 168 18.05 -3.64 -24.78
CA LEU A 168 18.03 -5.10 -24.63
C LEU A 168 17.33 -5.85 -25.77
N LEU A 169 16.40 -5.21 -26.47
CA LEU A 169 15.70 -5.82 -27.58
C LEU A 169 16.30 -5.39 -28.94
N PRO A 170 16.37 -6.32 -29.92
CA PRO A 170 17.09 -6.06 -31.17
C PRO A 170 16.39 -5.08 -32.10
N SER A 171 15.16 -4.66 -31.83
CA SER A 171 14.37 -3.75 -32.66
C SER A 171 13.97 -2.49 -31.95
N MET A 172 13.90 -1.36 -32.66
CA MET A 172 13.38 -0.09 -32.14
C MET A 172 11.86 -0.10 -31.89
N TYR A 173 11.13 -0.88 -32.66
CA TYR A 173 9.66 -0.87 -32.64
C TYR A 173 9.09 -1.80 -31.58
N VAL A 174 9.75 -2.90 -31.27
CA VAL A 174 9.25 -3.93 -30.36
C VAL A 174 9.01 -3.38 -28.93
N PRO A 175 9.90 -2.59 -28.33
CA PRO A 175 9.62 -1.96 -27.03
C PRO A 175 8.32 -1.16 -27.00
N LEU A 176 8.03 -0.44 -28.10
CA LEU A 176 6.80 0.36 -28.20
C LEU A 176 5.55 -0.50 -28.36
N LEU A 177 5.61 -1.59 -29.13
CA LEU A 177 4.49 -2.52 -29.29
C LEU A 177 4.16 -3.24 -27.99
N ILE A 178 5.18 -3.72 -27.26
CA ILE A 178 5.02 -4.34 -25.95
C ILE A 178 4.42 -3.34 -24.98
N TYR A 179 5.02 -2.16 -24.87
CA TYR A 179 4.52 -1.11 -23.98
C TYR A 179 3.07 -0.73 -24.28
N TYR A 180 2.73 -0.54 -25.55
CA TYR A 180 1.37 -0.20 -25.97
C TYR A 180 0.35 -1.27 -25.57
N THR A 181 0.68 -2.56 -25.75
CA THR A 181 -0.18 -3.68 -25.37
C THR A 181 -0.48 -3.67 -23.86
N ILE A 182 0.56 -3.52 -23.05
CA ILE A 182 0.40 -3.52 -21.58
C ILE A 182 -0.30 -2.24 -21.10
N PHE A 183 0.04 -1.09 -21.67
CA PHE A 183 -0.63 0.18 -21.35
C PHE A 183 -2.14 0.13 -21.65
N LEU A 184 -2.54 -0.47 -22.77
CA LEU A 184 -3.95 -0.67 -23.09
C LEU A 184 -4.63 -1.59 -22.08
N SER A 185 -3.95 -2.65 -21.61
CA SER A 185 -4.49 -3.54 -20.57
C SER A 185 -4.69 -2.81 -19.22
N ILE A 186 -3.80 -1.88 -18.85
CA ILE A 186 -3.94 -1.04 -17.64
C ILE A 186 -5.17 -0.14 -17.76
N LEU A 187 -5.38 0.49 -18.93
CA LEU A 187 -6.57 1.32 -19.15
C LEU A 187 -7.87 0.51 -19.04
N VAL A 188 -7.89 -0.71 -19.58
CA VAL A 188 -9.05 -1.60 -19.47
C VAL A 188 -9.26 -2.05 -18.03
N ASN A 189 -8.21 -2.46 -17.32
CA ASN A 189 -8.30 -2.86 -15.92
C ASN A 189 -8.86 -1.73 -15.04
N THR A 190 -8.38 -0.50 -15.23
CA THR A 190 -8.87 0.68 -14.50
C THR A 190 -10.32 1.00 -14.86
N ALA A 191 -10.68 0.90 -16.15
CA ALA A 191 -12.05 1.11 -16.61
C ALA A 191 -13.04 0.10 -16.01
N ILE A 192 -12.64 -1.16 -15.86
CA ILE A 192 -13.46 -2.19 -15.20
C ILE A 192 -13.75 -1.80 -13.73
N SER A 193 -12.79 -1.22 -12.99
CA SER A 193 -13.04 -0.74 -11.62
C SER A 193 -14.14 0.33 -11.60
N THR A 194 -14.12 1.26 -12.56
CA THR A 194 -15.15 2.30 -12.69
C THR A 194 -16.52 1.71 -13.03
N LEU A 195 -16.57 0.75 -13.97
CA LEU A 195 -17.83 0.08 -14.35
C LEU A 195 -18.45 -0.73 -13.21
N LEU A 196 -17.62 -1.32 -12.36
CA LEU A 196 -18.07 -2.05 -11.16
C LEU A 196 -18.42 -1.12 -9.99
N GLY A 197 -18.27 0.21 -10.15
CA GLY A 197 -18.52 1.17 -9.08
C GLY A 197 -17.56 1.03 -7.91
N GLN A 198 -16.39 0.42 -8.10
CA GLN A 198 -15.40 0.22 -7.06
C GLN A 198 -14.75 1.54 -6.67
N GLU A 199 -14.67 1.78 -5.38
CA GLU A 199 -13.85 2.83 -4.79
C GLU A 199 -12.48 2.24 -4.43
N ILE A 200 -11.41 2.83 -4.94
CA ILE A 200 -10.05 2.34 -4.69
C ILE A 200 -9.31 3.29 -3.74
N SER A 201 -8.37 2.76 -2.96
CA SER A 201 -7.53 3.60 -2.12
C SER A 201 -6.57 4.44 -2.97
N PHE A 202 -6.16 5.61 -2.46
CA PHE A 202 -5.19 6.46 -3.16
C PHE A 202 -3.84 5.75 -3.37
N ILE A 203 -3.45 4.86 -2.46
CA ILE A 203 -2.24 4.05 -2.60
C ILE A 203 -2.36 3.05 -3.74
N SER A 204 -3.51 2.35 -3.82
CA SER A 204 -3.79 1.47 -4.96
C SER A 204 -3.77 2.24 -6.28
N ARG A 205 -4.33 3.45 -6.30
CA ARG A 205 -4.30 4.33 -7.49
C ARG A 205 -2.88 4.63 -7.96
N MET A 206 -1.94 4.87 -7.06
CA MET A 206 -0.55 5.18 -7.39
C MET A 206 0.23 3.96 -7.88
N ILE A 207 -0.01 2.81 -7.28
CA ILE A 207 0.89 1.65 -7.40
C ILE A 207 0.40 0.66 -8.46
N VAL A 208 -0.92 0.47 -8.61
CA VAL A 208 -1.48 -0.59 -9.48
C VAL A 208 -0.98 -0.50 -10.92
N GLY A 209 -0.98 0.69 -11.54
CA GLY A 209 -0.51 0.86 -12.91
C GLY A 209 0.97 0.52 -13.07
N ILE A 210 1.79 0.92 -12.10
CA ILE A 210 3.23 0.66 -12.05
C ILE A 210 3.51 -0.83 -11.88
N LEU A 211 2.84 -1.47 -10.91
CA LEU A 211 3.02 -2.90 -10.65
C LEU A 211 2.48 -3.75 -11.80
N GLN A 212 1.30 -3.44 -12.33
CA GLN A 212 0.75 -4.17 -13.46
C GLN A 212 1.71 -4.13 -14.65
N LEU A 213 2.24 -2.95 -15.01
CA LEU A 213 3.21 -2.83 -16.10
C LEU A 213 4.48 -3.64 -15.81
N GLY A 214 5.06 -3.50 -14.62
CA GLY A 214 6.29 -4.19 -14.25
C GLY A 214 6.17 -5.71 -14.23
N VAL A 215 5.08 -6.23 -13.65
CA VAL A 215 4.85 -7.66 -13.45
C VAL A 215 4.42 -8.38 -14.74
N THR A 216 3.71 -7.70 -15.64
CA THR A 216 3.10 -8.36 -16.81
C THR A 216 3.86 -8.18 -18.13
N MET A 217 4.94 -7.40 -18.09
CA MET A 217 5.79 -7.19 -19.25
C MET A 217 6.43 -8.51 -19.75
N ASP A 218 6.67 -9.44 -18.85
CA ASP A 218 7.29 -10.74 -19.10
C ASP A 218 6.55 -11.56 -20.14
N TYR A 219 5.22 -11.59 -20.06
CA TYR A 219 4.37 -12.34 -21.00
C TYR A 219 4.58 -11.84 -22.43
N ALA A 220 4.66 -10.54 -22.58
CA ALA A 220 4.88 -9.91 -23.87
C ALA A 220 6.31 -10.15 -24.40
N ILE A 221 7.32 -10.11 -23.55
CA ILE A 221 8.71 -10.36 -23.88
C ILE A 221 8.90 -11.82 -24.31
N PHE A 222 8.33 -12.78 -23.56
CA PHE A 222 8.40 -14.21 -23.92
C PHE A 222 7.74 -14.49 -25.26
N LEU A 223 6.53 -13.95 -25.48
CA LEU A 223 5.84 -14.12 -26.75
C LEU A 223 6.64 -13.54 -27.90
N TYR A 224 7.22 -12.34 -27.72
CA TYR A 224 8.05 -11.72 -28.76
C TYR A 224 9.28 -12.58 -29.11
N HIS A 225 10.03 -13.06 -28.11
CA HIS A 225 11.21 -13.91 -28.39
C HIS A 225 10.82 -15.19 -29.12
N ARG A 226 9.70 -15.82 -28.76
CA ARG A 226 9.22 -17.01 -29.47
C ARG A 226 8.78 -16.66 -30.90
N TYR A 227 8.06 -15.56 -31.09
CA TYR A 227 7.68 -15.10 -32.43
C TYR A 227 8.91 -14.81 -33.30
N GLU A 228 9.92 -14.15 -32.73
CA GLU A 228 11.20 -13.88 -33.45
C GLU A 228 11.93 -15.18 -33.84
N GLU A 229 11.93 -16.18 -32.98
CA GLU A 229 12.54 -17.47 -33.22
C GLU A 229 11.82 -18.20 -34.36
N GLU A 230 10.50 -18.35 -34.28
CA GLU A 230 9.68 -19.03 -35.28
C GLU A 230 9.68 -18.31 -36.66
N SER A 231 9.75 -17.00 -36.66
CA SER A 231 9.76 -16.19 -37.89
C SER A 231 11.02 -16.35 -38.75
N LYS A 232 12.07 -17.01 -38.22
CA LYS A 232 13.28 -17.36 -39.00
C LYS A 232 13.05 -18.52 -39.95
N THR A 233 12.10 -19.40 -39.65
CA THR A 233 11.89 -20.68 -40.37
C THR A 233 10.48 -20.82 -40.96
N LYS A 234 9.51 -20.06 -40.51
CA LYS A 234 8.10 -20.14 -40.87
C LYS A 234 7.60 -18.83 -41.47
N SER A 235 6.45 -18.87 -42.14
CA SER A 235 5.74 -17.66 -42.57
C SER A 235 5.33 -16.81 -41.38
N LYS A 236 5.07 -15.51 -41.56
CA LYS A 236 4.69 -14.57 -40.51
C LYS A 236 3.45 -15.02 -39.72
N GLU A 237 2.46 -15.55 -40.43
CA GLU A 237 1.20 -16.06 -39.87
C GLU A 237 1.43 -17.31 -39.05
N GLU A 238 2.15 -18.29 -39.62
CA GLU A 238 2.49 -19.54 -38.92
C GLU A 238 3.37 -19.28 -37.69
N ALA A 239 4.34 -18.36 -37.81
CA ALA A 239 5.19 -17.97 -36.70
C ALA A 239 4.36 -17.33 -35.55
N GLY A 240 3.37 -16.50 -35.86
CA GLY A 240 2.48 -15.91 -34.86
C GLY A 240 1.63 -16.97 -34.16
N TRP A 241 1.01 -17.85 -34.90
CA TRP A 241 0.21 -18.95 -34.37
C TRP A 241 1.05 -19.91 -33.49
N GLU A 242 2.21 -20.32 -33.97
CA GLU A 242 3.09 -21.25 -33.27
C GLU A 242 3.68 -20.59 -32.01
N ALA A 243 4.03 -19.31 -32.06
CA ALA A 243 4.46 -18.56 -30.90
C ALA A 243 3.39 -18.56 -29.80
N VAL A 244 2.14 -18.23 -30.13
CA VAL A 244 1.03 -18.27 -29.16
C VAL A 244 0.84 -19.70 -28.64
N ARG A 245 0.76 -20.70 -29.52
CA ARG A 245 0.51 -22.11 -29.13
C ARG A 245 1.57 -22.66 -28.18
N THR A 246 2.84 -22.38 -28.43
CA THR A 246 3.96 -22.92 -27.65
C THR A 246 4.21 -22.15 -26.36
N THR A 247 3.95 -20.83 -26.34
CA THR A 247 4.17 -20.02 -25.13
C THR A 247 2.95 -19.95 -24.21
N ALA A 248 1.73 -20.18 -24.72
CA ALA A 248 0.52 -20.08 -23.94
C ALA A 248 0.56 -20.90 -22.65
N VAL A 249 1.02 -22.15 -22.69
CA VAL A 249 1.08 -23.02 -21.49
C VAL A 249 2.02 -22.44 -20.43
N SER A 250 3.20 -21.96 -20.85
CA SER A 250 4.17 -21.36 -19.93
C SER A 250 3.67 -20.05 -19.34
N ILE A 251 3.03 -19.20 -20.16
CA ILE A 251 2.47 -17.92 -19.72
C ILE A 251 1.26 -18.15 -18.81
N ILE A 252 0.42 -19.17 -19.07
CA ILE A 252 -0.68 -19.56 -18.17
C ILE A 252 -0.15 -19.97 -16.80
N ALA A 253 0.86 -20.81 -16.75
CA ALA A 253 1.45 -21.25 -15.49
C ALA A 253 2.03 -20.07 -14.70
N SER A 254 2.78 -19.19 -15.37
CA SER A 254 3.35 -17.97 -14.78
C SER A 254 2.26 -16.99 -14.32
N SER A 255 1.28 -16.66 -15.17
CA SER A 255 0.18 -15.78 -14.76
C SER A 255 -0.64 -16.36 -13.62
N ALA A 256 -0.81 -17.69 -13.54
CA ALA A 256 -1.53 -18.33 -12.45
C ALA A 256 -0.80 -18.19 -11.10
N THR A 257 0.54 -18.29 -11.06
CA THR A 257 1.32 -18.06 -9.83
C THR A 257 1.18 -16.61 -9.35
N THR A 258 1.27 -15.67 -10.27
CA THR A 258 1.13 -14.24 -9.97
C THR A 258 -0.28 -13.89 -9.49
N VAL A 259 -1.31 -14.39 -10.18
CA VAL A 259 -2.72 -14.22 -9.78
C VAL A 259 -2.97 -14.85 -8.41
N ALA A 260 -2.44 -16.05 -8.15
CA ALA A 260 -2.58 -16.71 -6.86
C ALA A 260 -1.95 -15.90 -5.71
N GLY A 261 -0.76 -15.33 -5.92
CA GLY A 261 -0.10 -14.45 -4.96
C GLY A 261 -0.93 -13.20 -4.66
N PHE A 262 -1.46 -12.52 -5.69
CA PHE A 262 -2.30 -11.34 -5.49
C PHE A 262 -3.67 -11.67 -4.89
N LEU A 263 -4.30 -12.77 -5.28
CA LEU A 263 -5.57 -13.19 -4.68
C LEU A 263 -5.41 -13.55 -3.20
N ALA A 264 -4.24 -14.03 -2.75
CA ALA A 264 -4.00 -14.27 -1.33
C ALA A 264 -4.16 -12.99 -0.50
N MET A 265 -3.83 -11.81 -1.06
CA MET A 265 -4.02 -10.52 -0.39
C MET A 265 -5.50 -10.18 -0.17
N THR A 266 -6.42 -10.74 -0.95
CA THR A 266 -7.87 -10.50 -0.78
C THR A 266 -8.43 -11.10 0.51
N TYR A 267 -7.73 -12.04 1.14
CA TYR A 267 -8.09 -12.60 2.45
C TYR A 267 -7.76 -11.68 3.63
N MET A 268 -7.06 -10.56 3.39
CA MET A 268 -6.80 -9.56 4.43
C MET A 268 -8.10 -8.96 4.94
N ARG A 269 -8.15 -8.67 6.23
CA ARG A 269 -9.21 -7.84 6.83
C ARG A 269 -8.97 -6.37 6.56
N PHE A 270 -7.70 -5.96 6.46
CA PHE A 270 -7.33 -4.60 6.10
C PHE A 270 -7.70 -4.29 4.64
N GLY A 271 -8.55 -3.29 4.44
CA GLY A 271 -9.17 -2.97 3.15
C GLY A 271 -8.19 -2.69 2.02
N LEU A 272 -7.03 -2.10 2.32
CA LEU A 272 -5.98 -1.83 1.32
C LEU A 272 -5.47 -3.12 0.68
N GLY A 273 -5.32 -4.20 1.46
CA GLY A 273 -4.88 -5.49 0.92
C GLY A 273 -5.90 -6.12 -0.03
N LYS A 274 -7.19 -6.04 0.35
CA LYS A 274 -8.28 -6.51 -0.53
C LYS A 274 -8.31 -5.74 -1.84
N ASP A 275 -8.18 -4.43 -1.76
CA ASP A 275 -8.20 -3.52 -2.91
C ASP A 275 -7.03 -3.81 -3.86
N LEU A 276 -5.80 -3.76 -3.36
CA LEU A 276 -4.60 -4.06 -4.14
C LEU A 276 -4.63 -5.47 -4.74
N GLY A 277 -4.95 -6.48 -3.92
CA GLY A 277 -4.95 -7.88 -4.35
C GLY A 277 -5.92 -8.14 -5.49
N PHE A 278 -7.15 -7.66 -5.37
CA PHE A 278 -8.16 -7.87 -6.40
C PHE A 278 -7.84 -7.13 -7.71
N ILE A 279 -7.44 -5.86 -7.62
CA ILE A 279 -7.16 -5.05 -8.82
C ILE A 279 -5.90 -5.58 -9.55
N LEU A 280 -4.86 -5.98 -8.81
CA LEU A 280 -3.65 -6.53 -9.40
C LEU A 280 -3.90 -7.91 -10.03
N ALA A 281 -4.61 -8.82 -9.35
CA ALA A 281 -4.96 -10.12 -9.90
C ALA A 281 -5.74 -10.01 -11.21
N ARG A 282 -6.75 -9.14 -11.24
CA ARG A 282 -7.52 -8.84 -12.45
C ARG A 282 -6.64 -8.19 -13.52
N GLY A 283 -5.76 -7.27 -13.13
CA GLY A 283 -4.82 -6.61 -14.04
C GLY A 283 -3.90 -7.59 -14.74
N VAL A 284 -3.38 -8.59 -14.03
CA VAL A 284 -2.58 -9.68 -14.59
C VAL A 284 -3.38 -10.48 -15.60
N LEU A 285 -4.63 -10.87 -15.28
CA LEU A 285 -5.50 -11.60 -16.22
C LEU A 285 -5.79 -10.81 -17.49
N VAL A 286 -6.08 -9.52 -17.38
CA VAL A 286 -6.30 -8.65 -18.54
C VAL A 286 -5.02 -8.55 -19.38
N SER A 287 -3.87 -8.33 -18.74
CA SER A 287 -2.58 -8.24 -19.46
C SER A 287 -2.20 -9.55 -20.14
N PHE A 288 -2.46 -10.68 -19.49
CA PHE A 288 -2.28 -12.01 -20.07
C PHE A 288 -3.10 -12.19 -21.34
N ILE A 289 -4.41 -11.85 -21.30
CA ILE A 289 -5.29 -11.93 -22.48
C ILE A 289 -4.78 -11.02 -23.60
N PHE A 290 -4.39 -9.79 -23.28
CA PHE A 290 -3.88 -8.84 -24.27
C PHE A 290 -2.56 -9.26 -24.87
N SER A 291 -1.67 -9.87 -24.09
CA SER A 291 -0.40 -10.40 -24.59
C SER A 291 -0.60 -11.56 -25.55
N LEU A 292 -1.61 -12.41 -25.38
CA LEU A 292 -1.89 -13.54 -26.27
C LEU A 292 -2.78 -13.17 -27.48
N THR A 293 -3.50 -12.05 -27.45
CA THR A 293 -4.43 -11.66 -28.50
C THR A 293 -3.95 -10.44 -29.29
N ILE A 294 -3.67 -9.33 -28.62
CA ILE A 294 -3.32 -8.06 -29.28
C ILE A 294 -1.87 -8.05 -29.75
N LEU A 295 -0.94 -8.50 -28.89
CA LEU A 295 0.48 -8.42 -29.23
C LEU A 295 0.86 -9.24 -30.47
N PRO A 296 0.39 -10.49 -30.69
CA PRO A 296 0.68 -11.23 -31.91
C PRO A 296 0.21 -10.50 -33.17
N VAL A 297 -0.98 -9.89 -33.11
CA VAL A 297 -1.53 -9.09 -34.24
C VAL A 297 -0.63 -7.88 -34.50
N LEU A 298 -0.20 -7.17 -33.47
CA LEU A 298 0.71 -6.03 -33.64
C LEU A 298 2.07 -6.47 -34.19
N LEU A 299 2.62 -7.58 -33.71
CA LEU A 299 3.88 -8.13 -34.24
C LEU A 299 3.77 -8.57 -35.67
N TYR A 300 2.63 -9.12 -36.10
CA TYR A 300 2.34 -9.49 -37.48
C TYR A 300 2.24 -8.25 -38.37
N GLU A 301 1.37 -7.29 -38.04
CA GLU A 301 1.15 -6.07 -38.82
C GLU A 301 2.42 -5.23 -39.00
N PHE A 302 3.19 -5.08 -37.94
CA PHE A 302 4.43 -4.30 -37.92
C PHE A 302 5.68 -5.14 -38.23
N HIS A 303 5.53 -6.40 -38.65
CA HIS A 303 6.65 -7.31 -38.87
C HIS A 303 7.74 -6.72 -39.76
N HIS A 304 7.39 -6.11 -40.89
CA HIS A 304 8.35 -5.54 -41.83
C HIS A 304 9.19 -4.40 -41.20
N LYS A 305 8.58 -3.60 -40.31
CA LYS A 305 9.27 -2.50 -39.65
C LYS A 305 10.24 -3.01 -38.59
N TRP A 306 9.81 -3.91 -37.72
CA TRP A 306 10.67 -4.36 -36.61
C TRP A 306 11.75 -5.37 -37.08
N ALA A 307 11.47 -6.21 -38.08
CA ALA A 307 12.42 -7.19 -38.59
C ALA A 307 13.60 -6.50 -39.32
N ASN A 308 13.32 -5.39 -40.03
CA ASN A 308 14.35 -4.63 -40.73
C ASN A 308 15.12 -3.62 -39.86
N SER A 309 14.69 -3.40 -38.60
CA SER A 309 15.31 -2.46 -37.67
C SER A 309 16.28 -3.12 -36.68
N LYS A 310 16.78 -4.32 -37.01
CA LYS A 310 17.68 -5.07 -36.11
C LYS A 310 18.99 -4.31 -35.91
N ARG A 311 19.41 -4.25 -34.63
CA ARG A 311 20.60 -3.56 -34.18
C ARG A 311 21.36 -4.37 -33.14
N TRP A 312 22.53 -3.87 -32.75
CA TRP A 312 23.29 -4.43 -31.63
C TRP A 312 22.50 -4.32 -30.33
N VAL A 313 22.55 -5.36 -29.52
CA VAL A 313 21.92 -5.45 -28.20
C VAL A 313 22.96 -5.72 -27.13
N LEU A 314 22.74 -5.12 -25.97
CA LEU A 314 23.53 -5.42 -24.79
C LEU A 314 23.18 -6.84 -24.31
N ARG A 315 24.12 -7.78 -24.45
CA ARG A 315 23.99 -9.15 -23.92
C ARG A 315 24.87 -9.30 -22.72
N ILE A 316 24.31 -9.85 -21.65
CA ILE A 316 25.07 -10.18 -20.46
C ILE A 316 25.90 -11.43 -20.77
N PRO A 317 27.20 -11.48 -20.39
CA PRO A 317 28.07 -12.62 -20.66
C PRO A 317 27.67 -13.82 -19.79
N GLY A 318 26.60 -14.51 -20.17
CA GLY A 318 26.04 -15.66 -19.44
C GLY A 318 27.04 -16.78 -19.20
N GLU A 319 27.96 -17.05 -20.15
CA GLU A 319 28.96 -18.10 -20.01
C GLU A 319 29.91 -17.92 -18.82
N ARG A 320 30.39 -16.69 -18.58
CA ARG A 320 31.27 -16.43 -17.45
C ARG A 320 30.56 -16.64 -16.13
N LEU A 321 29.31 -16.18 -16.05
CA LEU A 321 28.49 -16.33 -14.87
C LEU A 321 28.11 -17.82 -14.65
N PHE A 322 27.75 -18.52 -15.72
CA PHE A 322 27.50 -19.97 -15.68
C PHE A 322 28.69 -20.75 -15.12
N ASN A 323 29.89 -20.55 -15.68
CA ASN A 323 31.11 -21.20 -15.23
C ASN A 323 31.43 -20.90 -13.76
N PHE A 324 31.22 -19.65 -13.33
CA PHE A 324 31.37 -19.26 -11.93
C PHE A 324 30.39 -20.03 -11.03
N VAL A 325 29.10 -20.02 -11.35
CA VAL A 325 28.04 -20.61 -10.55
C VAL A 325 28.19 -22.14 -10.45
N ILE A 326 28.54 -22.81 -11.56
CA ILE A 326 28.76 -24.29 -11.57
C ILE A 326 30.02 -24.67 -10.81
N ARG A 327 31.10 -23.90 -10.92
CA ARG A 327 32.33 -24.12 -10.17
C ARG A 327 32.11 -24.04 -8.66
N TRP A 328 31.34 -23.04 -8.19
CA TRP A 328 31.11 -22.78 -6.78
C TRP A 328 29.84 -23.45 -6.21
N ARG A 329 29.19 -24.33 -6.98
CA ARG A 329 27.94 -24.99 -6.57
C ARG A 329 27.93 -25.62 -5.17
N PRO A 330 29.03 -26.28 -4.66
CA PRO A 330 28.98 -26.85 -3.31
C PRO A 330 28.91 -25.76 -2.22
N VAL A 331 29.64 -24.67 -2.42
CA VAL A 331 29.61 -23.51 -1.51
C VAL A 331 28.23 -22.84 -1.57
N ILE A 332 27.68 -22.67 -2.76
CA ILE A 332 26.35 -22.11 -2.99
C ILE A 332 25.27 -22.97 -2.29
N PHE A 333 25.41 -24.28 -2.33
CA PHE A 333 24.50 -25.20 -1.62
C PHE A 333 24.56 -25.02 -0.09
N ILE A 334 25.76 -24.83 0.47
CA ILE A 334 25.95 -24.55 1.90
C ILE A 334 25.32 -23.20 2.26
N ILE A 335 25.57 -22.15 1.46
CA ILE A 335 24.96 -20.83 1.64
C ILE A 335 23.43 -20.91 1.61
N PHE A 336 22.88 -21.68 0.68
CA PHE A 336 21.44 -21.93 0.61
C PHE A 336 20.92 -22.60 1.89
N LEU A 337 21.57 -23.63 2.40
CA LEU A 337 21.14 -24.31 3.63
C LEU A 337 21.18 -23.36 4.84
N ILE A 338 22.24 -22.58 4.97
CA ILE A 338 22.36 -21.57 6.06
C ILE A 338 21.27 -20.51 5.91
N GLY A 339 21.05 -20.00 4.69
CA GLY A 339 20.01 -19.01 4.41
C GLY A 339 18.60 -19.56 4.66
N ALA A 340 18.30 -20.78 4.21
CA ALA A 340 17.02 -21.42 4.46
C ALA A 340 16.79 -21.66 5.96
N PHE A 341 17.82 -22.06 6.71
CA PHE A 341 17.75 -22.20 8.16
C PHE A 341 17.52 -20.86 8.85
N SER A 342 18.17 -19.80 8.37
CA SER A 342 18.03 -18.45 8.95
C SER A 342 16.60 -17.90 8.88
N LEU A 343 15.77 -18.32 7.90
CA LEU A 343 14.36 -17.94 7.82
C LEU A 343 13.54 -18.32 9.07
N PHE A 344 13.96 -19.40 9.75
CA PHE A 344 13.28 -19.87 10.96
C PHE A 344 13.83 -19.29 12.26
N VAL A 345 15.04 -18.71 12.23
CA VAL A 345 15.78 -18.27 13.42
C VAL A 345 15.81 -16.74 13.53
N ILE A 346 15.76 -16.02 12.41
CA ILE A 346 15.82 -14.56 12.41
C ILE A 346 14.59 -13.99 13.16
N PRO A 347 14.79 -13.18 14.22
CA PRO A 347 13.70 -12.52 14.91
C PRO A 347 12.94 -11.58 13.97
N LYS A 348 11.62 -11.44 14.23
CA LYS A 348 10.79 -10.50 13.48
C LYS A 348 11.34 -9.08 13.63
N PHE A 349 11.53 -8.40 12.53
CA PHE A 349 11.98 -7.01 12.54
C PHE A 349 10.97 -6.11 13.27
N PRO A 350 11.43 -5.08 13.99
CA PRO A 350 10.52 -4.11 14.58
C PRO A 350 9.71 -3.38 13.51
N MET A 351 8.39 -3.36 13.70
CA MET A 351 7.45 -2.75 12.76
C MET A 351 6.93 -1.43 13.30
N ASP A 352 6.82 -0.44 12.42
CA ASP A 352 6.14 0.81 12.70
C ASP A 352 4.71 0.77 12.14
N TYR A 353 3.73 0.95 13.02
CA TYR A 353 2.30 0.95 12.71
C TYR A 353 1.69 2.36 12.66
N LYS A 354 2.48 3.43 12.76
CA LYS A 354 1.99 4.81 12.72
C LYS A 354 1.46 5.13 11.32
N LEU A 355 0.15 5.08 11.15
CA LEU A 355 -0.51 5.26 9.86
C LEU A 355 -0.18 6.62 9.22
N LEU A 356 -0.17 7.70 10.02
CA LEU A 356 0.12 9.06 9.52
C LEU A 356 1.57 9.24 9.06
N ARG A 357 2.53 8.39 9.50
CA ARG A 357 3.90 8.41 8.96
C ARG A 357 3.94 8.04 7.49
N GLY A 358 2.93 7.32 7.00
CA GLY A 358 2.78 7.01 5.58
C GLY A 358 2.43 8.21 4.70
N LEU A 359 2.01 9.32 5.32
CA LEU A 359 1.63 10.57 4.65
C LEU A 359 2.83 11.49 4.43
N PRO A 360 2.75 12.42 3.47
CA PRO A 360 3.81 13.38 3.21
C PRO A 360 3.88 14.45 4.31
N GLU A 361 5.07 14.65 4.90
CA GLU A 361 5.27 15.63 5.97
C GLU A 361 5.33 17.09 5.46
N ASN A 362 5.56 17.28 4.16
CA ASN A 362 5.84 18.58 3.53
C ASN A 362 4.61 19.27 2.93
N ILE A 363 3.41 18.66 3.01
CA ILE A 363 2.19 19.34 2.56
C ILE A 363 1.72 20.35 3.60
N PRO A 364 1.10 21.46 3.15
CA PRO A 364 0.71 22.58 4.05
C PRO A 364 -0.16 22.14 5.23
N SER A 365 -1.11 21.24 5.01
CA SER A 365 -1.99 20.72 6.06
C SER A 365 -1.25 19.88 7.11
N MET A 366 -0.25 19.09 6.74
CA MET A 366 0.54 18.30 7.69
C MET A 366 1.52 19.18 8.48
N ILE A 367 2.09 20.23 7.87
CA ILE A 367 2.89 21.23 8.57
C ILE A 367 2.00 21.95 9.61
N GLY A 368 0.78 22.30 9.23
CA GLY A 368 -0.21 22.89 10.14
C GLY A 368 -0.58 21.95 11.28
N GLN A 369 -0.78 20.66 11.00
CA GLN A 369 -1.10 19.64 12.00
C GLN A 369 0.01 19.53 13.04
N LYS A 370 1.26 19.40 12.60
CA LYS A 370 2.41 19.32 13.49
C LYS A 370 2.55 20.56 14.37
N LYS A 371 2.39 21.76 13.80
CA LYS A 371 2.41 23.00 14.59
C LYS A 371 1.28 23.09 15.61
N LEU A 372 0.08 22.66 15.25
CA LEU A 372 -1.05 22.62 16.16
C LEU A 372 -0.78 21.69 17.34
N GLU A 373 -0.23 20.51 17.05
CA GLU A 373 0.15 19.51 18.07
C GLU A 373 1.27 20.01 18.98
N ASP A 374 2.30 20.66 18.42
CA ASP A 374 3.45 21.16 19.18
C ASP A 374 3.05 22.33 20.10
N ILE A 375 2.25 23.30 19.61
CA ILE A 375 1.86 24.49 20.36
C ILE A 375 0.82 24.17 21.44
N PHE A 376 -0.24 23.43 21.07
CA PHE A 376 -1.36 23.18 21.98
C PHE A 376 -1.25 21.85 22.74
N GLU A 377 -0.11 21.13 22.62
CA GLU A 377 0.19 19.86 23.33
C GLU A 377 -0.88 18.79 23.13
N LYS A 378 -1.67 18.89 22.07
CA LYS A 378 -2.68 17.91 21.72
C LYS A 378 -2.04 16.69 21.06
N LYS A 379 -1.35 15.85 21.87
CA LYS A 379 -0.64 14.68 21.33
C LYS A 379 -1.57 13.56 20.91
N SER A 380 -2.64 13.34 21.67
CA SER A 380 -3.59 12.26 21.39
C SER A 380 -4.96 12.55 21.99
N THR A 381 -5.99 12.57 21.14
CA THR A 381 -7.38 12.68 21.58
C THR A 381 -8.07 11.31 21.40
N ILE A 382 -8.73 10.86 22.46
CA ILE A 382 -9.50 9.61 22.51
C ILE A 382 -10.93 9.97 22.85
N PHE A 383 -11.88 9.27 22.27
CA PHE A 383 -13.30 9.41 22.58
C PHE A 383 -13.78 8.12 23.26
N ALA A 384 -14.57 8.27 24.32
CA ALA A 384 -15.30 7.19 24.96
C ALA A 384 -16.79 7.47 24.72
N ILE A 385 -17.49 6.63 23.96
CA ILE A 385 -18.90 6.81 23.60
C ILE A 385 -19.74 5.62 24.07
N GLY A 386 -20.94 5.90 24.53
CA GLY A 386 -21.84 4.81 24.95
C GLY A 386 -23.16 5.29 25.54
N LYS A 387 -23.99 4.30 25.92
CA LYS A 387 -25.28 4.49 26.59
C LYS A 387 -25.17 3.91 27.99
N GLU A 388 -24.90 4.78 28.97
CA GLU A 388 -24.73 4.39 30.37
C GLU A 388 -25.51 5.31 31.30
N SER A 389 -25.75 4.82 32.54
CA SER A 389 -26.33 5.63 33.58
C SER A 389 -25.39 6.76 34.02
N PRO A 390 -25.93 7.86 34.59
CA PRO A 390 -25.09 8.94 35.16
C PRO A 390 -24.06 8.42 36.18
N ASP A 391 -24.46 7.48 37.04
CA ASP A 391 -23.58 6.92 38.05
C ASP A 391 -22.41 6.13 37.43
N ASN A 392 -22.69 5.34 36.40
CA ASN A 392 -21.66 4.60 35.66
C ASN A 392 -20.69 5.55 34.97
N TRP A 393 -21.19 6.63 34.36
CA TRP A 393 -20.30 7.65 33.76
C TRP A 393 -19.40 8.31 34.81
N GLN A 394 -19.91 8.59 36.01
CA GLN A 394 -19.10 9.12 37.10
C GLN A 394 -18.02 8.13 37.58
N GLU A 395 -18.32 6.82 37.63
CA GLU A 395 -17.32 5.80 37.91
C GLU A 395 -16.24 5.72 36.82
N ILE A 396 -16.64 5.73 35.55
CA ILE A 396 -15.73 5.76 34.40
C ILE A 396 -14.78 6.95 34.50
N ILE A 397 -15.33 8.15 34.76
CA ILE A 397 -14.55 9.38 34.88
C ILE A 397 -13.54 9.27 36.05
N LYS A 398 -13.95 8.71 37.21
CA LYS A 398 -13.06 8.49 38.34
C LYS A 398 -11.90 7.52 38.02
N VAL A 399 -12.18 6.47 37.20
CA VAL A 399 -11.14 5.54 36.74
C VAL A 399 -10.18 6.23 35.79
N LEU A 400 -10.70 7.02 34.85
CA LEU A 400 -9.89 7.76 33.87
C LEU A 400 -9.01 8.82 34.50
N LYS A 401 -9.53 9.60 35.46
CA LYS A 401 -8.77 10.63 36.22
C LYS A 401 -7.58 10.07 37.00
N LYS A 402 -7.61 8.79 37.35
CA LYS A 402 -6.50 8.14 38.09
C LYS A 402 -5.36 7.68 37.19
N ASP A 403 -5.55 7.67 35.86
CA ASP A 403 -4.49 7.24 34.95
C ASP A 403 -3.55 8.43 34.65
N PRO A 404 -2.23 8.26 34.84
CA PRO A 404 -1.26 9.35 34.72
C PRO A 404 -1.11 9.88 33.29
N TYR A 405 -1.59 9.14 32.30
CA TYR A 405 -1.53 9.57 30.91
C TYR A 405 -2.68 10.51 30.51
N ILE A 406 -3.76 10.59 31.29
CA ILE A 406 -4.90 11.47 31.01
C ILE A 406 -4.63 12.85 31.58
N THR A 407 -4.58 13.85 30.70
CA THR A 407 -4.34 15.27 31.05
C THR A 407 -5.60 16.10 31.07
N GLY A 408 -6.65 15.66 30.37
CA GLY A 408 -7.93 16.36 30.34
C GLY A 408 -9.08 15.42 30.01
N ILE A 409 -10.22 15.66 30.61
CA ILE A 409 -11.49 15.00 30.30
C ILE A 409 -12.52 16.09 30.04
N MET A 410 -13.32 15.93 28.98
CA MET A 410 -14.41 16.84 28.65
C MET A 410 -15.61 15.99 28.20
N GLY A 411 -16.80 16.32 28.70
CA GLY A 411 -18.04 15.65 28.33
C GLY A 411 -19.20 16.04 29.24
N TYR A 412 -20.42 15.59 28.91
CA TYR A 412 -21.60 15.99 29.65
C TYR A 412 -21.48 15.73 31.15
N TYR A 413 -21.19 14.50 31.52
CA TYR A 413 -21.12 14.07 32.93
C TYR A 413 -19.88 14.54 33.69
N GLU A 414 -18.93 15.16 33.04
CA GLU A 414 -17.78 15.86 33.67
C GLU A 414 -18.08 17.34 33.92
N MET A 415 -18.84 17.97 33.00
CA MET A 415 -19.13 19.41 33.04
C MET A 415 -20.40 19.73 33.85
N VAL A 416 -21.32 18.79 33.93
CA VAL A 416 -22.62 18.95 34.59
C VAL A 416 -22.62 18.20 35.90
N ASP A 417 -22.88 18.91 37.02
CA ASP A 417 -23.06 18.27 38.32
C ASP A 417 -24.29 17.36 38.27
N PRO A 418 -24.18 16.08 38.66
CA PRO A 418 -25.32 15.16 38.69
C PRO A 418 -26.51 15.61 39.52
N LEU A 419 -26.30 16.53 40.44
CA LEU A 419 -27.35 17.11 41.32
C LEU A 419 -28.11 18.27 40.64
N LEU A 420 -27.61 18.79 39.49
CA LEU A 420 -28.28 19.85 38.77
C LEU A 420 -29.48 19.28 38.01
N PRO A 421 -30.69 19.84 38.19
CA PRO A 421 -31.84 19.48 37.37
C PRO A 421 -31.61 19.75 35.88
N ASP A 422 -32.06 18.86 35.01
CA ASP A 422 -31.87 18.91 33.56
C ASP A 422 -32.24 20.25 32.90
N TYR A 423 -33.22 21.01 33.46
CA TYR A 423 -33.66 22.29 32.93
C TYR A 423 -32.69 23.45 33.25
N MET A 424 -31.73 23.25 34.14
CA MET A 424 -30.69 24.25 34.48
C MET A 424 -29.42 24.05 33.61
N VAL A 425 -29.32 22.95 32.86
CA VAL A 425 -28.19 22.70 31.98
C VAL A 425 -28.39 23.45 30.66
N PRO A 426 -27.43 24.28 30.21
CA PRO A 426 -27.52 24.94 28.91
C PRO A 426 -27.76 23.94 27.79
N GLU A 427 -28.75 24.22 26.93
CA GLU A 427 -29.12 23.35 25.80
C GLU A 427 -27.93 23.09 24.89
N SER A 428 -27.04 24.07 24.70
CA SER A 428 -25.81 23.95 23.92
C SER A 428 -24.83 22.89 24.45
N VAL A 429 -24.75 22.70 25.75
CA VAL A 429 -23.92 21.64 26.39
C VAL A 429 -24.56 20.28 26.17
N LYS A 430 -25.89 20.21 26.32
CA LYS A 430 -26.67 19.01 26.15
C LYS A 430 -26.59 18.52 24.70
N GLU A 431 -26.89 19.36 23.74
CA GLU A 431 -26.84 19.05 22.31
C GLU A 431 -25.43 18.63 21.84
N THR A 432 -24.36 19.19 22.45
CA THR A 432 -22.99 18.88 22.10
C THR A 432 -22.56 17.50 22.55
N PHE A 433 -22.90 17.06 23.76
CA PHE A 433 -22.34 15.85 24.37
C PHE A 433 -23.34 14.75 24.66
N PHE A 434 -24.63 15.03 24.55
CA PHE A 434 -25.70 14.06 24.87
C PHE A 434 -26.81 14.12 23.83
N LYS A 435 -27.08 13.02 23.15
CA LYS A 435 -28.12 12.92 22.13
C LYS A 435 -28.65 11.48 22.03
N ASP A 436 -29.99 11.32 21.95
CA ASP A 436 -30.66 10.02 21.79
C ASP A 436 -30.23 8.97 22.83
N GLY A 437 -29.94 9.40 24.07
CA GLY A 437 -29.46 8.55 25.14
C GLY A 437 -27.99 8.14 25.03
N VAL A 438 -27.30 8.60 24.01
CA VAL A 438 -25.85 8.40 23.84
C VAL A 438 -25.10 9.61 24.40
N SER A 439 -24.02 9.37 25.11
CA SER A 439 -23.07 10.41 25.54
C SER A 439 -21.65 10.01 25.16
N TYR A 440 -20.79 11.01 25.06
CA TYR A 440 -19.37 10.76 24.89
C TYR A 440 -18.50 11.64 25.77
N LEU A 441 -17.29 11.14 26.04
CA LEU A 441 -16.22 11.89 26.69
C LEU A 441 -15.08 12.07 25.67
N THR A 442 -14.50 13.24 25.68
CA THR A 442 -13.21 13.51 25.01
C THR A 442 -12.11 13.43 26.05
N LEU A 443 -11.09 12.65 25.78
CA LEU A 443 -9.94 12.42 26.64
C LEU A 443 -8.68 12.93 25.94
N ASP A 444 -7.99 13.86 26.58
CA ASP A 444 -6.67 14.29 26.12
C ASP A 444 -5.60 13.47 26.82
N ALA A 445 -4.71 12.85 26.07
CA ALA A 445 -3.68 11.98 26.59
C ALA A 445 -2.27 12.46 26.22
N ASN A 446 -1.34 12.37 27.19
CA ASN A 446 0.04 12.81 27.05
C ASN A 446 0.98 11.69 26.56
N PHE A 447 0.60 11.00 25.50
CA PHE A 447 1.46 10.08 24.78
C PHE A 447 1.29 10.25 23.26
N SER A 448 2.30 9.87 22.49
CA SER A 448 2.17 9.78 21.05
C SER A 448 1.51 8.47 20.66
N TYR A 449 0.53 8.51 19.74
CA TYR A 449 -0.09 7.28 19.21
C TYR A 449 0.95 6.39 18.50
N GLY A 450 0.70 5.09 18.45
CA GLY A 450 1.61 4.13 17.82
C GLY A 450 2.85 3.80 18.65
N THR A 451 2.93 4.21 19.91
CA THR A 451 3.94 3.81 20.87
C THR A 451 3.47 2.64 21.72
N GLN A 452 4.40 1.90 22.33
CA GLN A 452 4.04 0.81 23.22
C GLN A 452 3.21 1.31 24.42
N GLU A 453 3.52 2.49 24.93
CA GLU A 453 2.78 3.16 26.01
C GLU A 453 1.30 3.38 25.63
N SER A 454 1.05 3.88 24.41
CA SER A 454 -0.31 4.07 23.91
C SER A 454 -1.07 2.75 23.78
N TYR A 455 -0.40 1.70 23.31
CA TYR A 455 -1.01 0.37 23.18
C TYR A 455 -1.35 -0.25 24.55
N ASP A 456 -0.46 -0.14 25.50
CA ASP A 456 -0.68 -0.64 26.87
C ASP A 456 -1.78 0.15 27.58
N PHE A 457 -1.84 1.47 27.38
CA PHE A 457 -2.93 2.30 27.88
C PHE A 457 -4.28 1.86 27.30
N ILE A 458 -4.40 1.74 25.98
CA ILE A 458 -5.67 1.38 25.33
C ILE A 458 -6.11 -0.01 25.78
N LYS A 459 -5.20 -0.97 25.85
CA LYS A 459 -5.49 -2.31 26.36
C LYS A 459 -6.03 -2.28 27.79
N ARG A 460 -5.37 -1.53 28.70
CA ARG A 460 -5.84 -1.38 30.08
C ARG A 460 -7.22 -0.75 30.17
N MET A 461 -7.49 0.29 29.36
CA MET A 461 -8.80 0.98 29.36
C MET A 461 -9.91 0.07 28.84
N ARG A 462 -9.65 -0.68 27.78
CA ARG A 462 -10.58 -1.70 27.29
C ARG A 462 -10.88 -2.76 28.35
N ASP A 463 -9.86 -3.28 29.00
CA ASP A 463 -10.04 -4.30 30.03
C ASP A 463 -10.80 -3.80 31.25
N LYS A 464 -10.59 -2.53 31.67
CA LYS A 464 -11.22 -1.94 32.86
C LYS A 464 -12.60 -1.37 32.60
N ILE A 465 -12.85 -0.83 31.41
CA ILE A 465 -14.06 -0.06 31.09
C ILE A 465 -14.93 -0.78 30.06
N GLU A 466 -14.44 -1.05 28.83
CA GLU A 466 -15.27 -1.65 27.77
C GLU A 466 -15.87 -3.03 28.16
N LYS A 467 -15.16 -3.82 28.98
CA LYS A 467 -15.66 -5.11 29.45
C LYS A 467 -16.74 -5.02 30.53
N ARG A 468 -16.88 -3.87 31.19
CA ARG A 468 -17.80 -3.68 32.34
C ARG A 468 -18.97 -2.77 32.02
N TYR A 469 -18.78 -1.84 31.12
CA TYR A 469 -19.75 -0.81 30.77
C TYR A 469 -20.01 -0.85 29.26
N ASN A 470 -21.19 -0.40 28.86
CA ASN A 470 -21.57 -0.25 27.45
C ASN A 470 -20.98 1.05 26.87
N VAL A 471 -19.66 1.15 26.91
CA VAL A 471 -18.85 2.26 26.43
C VAL A 471 -17.76 1.72 25.55
N THR A 472 -17.55 2.34 24.39
CA THR A 472 -16.51 1.96 23.44
C THR A 472 -15.53 3.12 23.23
N PHE A 473 -14.23 2.82 23.21
CA PHE A 473 -13.21 3.80 22.89
C PHE A 473 -12.97 3.89 21.38
N THR A 474 -12.74 5.11 20.89
CA THR A 474 -12.36 5.41 19.51
C THR A 474 -11.44 6.63 19.45
N GLY A 475 -11.02 7.01 18.25
CA GLY A 475 -10.03 8.06 18.00
C GLY A 475 -8.73 7.49 17.46
N ILE A 476 -7.84 8.38 16.97
CA ILE A 476 -6.61 7.98 16.26
C ILE A 476 -5.77 6.95 17.03
N PRO A 477 -5.51 7.09 18.34
CA PRO A 477 -4.72 6.11 19.08
C PRO A 477 -5.37 4.72 19.11
N VAL A 478 -6.69 4.67 19.31
CA VAL A 478 -7.45 3.40 19.40
C VAL A 478 -7.53 2.71 18.05
N LEU A 479 -7.82 3.47 16.99
CA LEU A 479 -7.83 2.96 15.61
C LEU A 479 -6.45 2.45 15.18
N ASN A 480 -5.38 3.11 15.64
CA ASN A 480 -4.01 2.67 15.37
C ASN A 480 -3.65 1.37 16.12
N TYR A 481 -4.14 1.20 17.35
CA TYR A 481 -4.03 -0.06 18.10
C TYR A 481 -4.74 -1.20 17.37
N ASP A 482 -5.96 -0.96 16.89
CA ASP A 482 -6.72 -1.95 16.13
C ASP A 482 -6.07 -2.26 14.77
N LEU A 483 -5.54 -1.25 14.08
CA LEU A 483 -4.74 -1.43 12.87
C LEU A 483 -3.57 -2.39 13.11
N LYS A 484 -2.79 -2.18 14.18
CA LYS A 484 -1.69 -3.07 14.55
C LYS A 484 -2.16 -4.51 14.71
N ASN A 485 -3.24 -4.74 15.44
CA ASN A 485 -3.75 -6.09 15.69
C ASN A 485 -4.25 -6.75 14.40
N VAL A 486 -5.07 -6.04 13.62
CA VAL A 486 -5.59 -6.54 12.34
C VAL A 486 -4.46 -6.84 11.35
N THR A 487 -3.52 -5.92 11.19
CA THR A 487 -2.43 -6.11 10.20
C THR A 487 -1.42 -7.17 10.63
N THR A 488 -1.22 -7.37 11.93
CA THR A 488 -0.38 -8.48 12.43
C THR A 488 -1.01 -9.84 12.14
N ASP A 489 -2.32 -9.97 12.33
CA ASP A 489 -3.07 -11.19 11.99
C ASP A 489 -3.11 -11.42 10.48
N ASP A 490 -3.35 -10.37 9.70
CA ASP A 490 -3.38 -10.42 8.24
C ASP A 490 -2.02 -10.85 7.67
N LEU A 491 -0.91 -10.30 8.18
CA LEU A 491 0.44 -10.65 7.75
C LEU A 491 0.70 -12.15 7.86
N ASN A 492 0.39 -12.74 9.02
CA ASN A 492 0.62 -14.16 9.25
C ASN A 492 -0.24 -15.02 8.32
N LYS A 493 -1.52 -14.67 8.16
CA LYS A 493 -2.46 -15.42 7.31
C LYS A 493 -2.09 -15.34 5.83
N VAL A 494 -1.83 -14.12 5.35
CA VAL A 494 -1.56 -13.90 3.92
C VAL A 494 -0.24 -14.52 3.49
N ASN A 495 0.82 -14.43 4.28
CA ASN A 495 2.07 -15.09 3.96
C ASN A 495 1.89 -16.60 3.83
N ILE A 496 1.18 -17.25 4.76
CA ILE A 496 0.91 -18.69 4.68
C ILE A 496 0.06 -19.02 3.45
N ILE A 497 -1.03 -18.26 3.20
CA ILE A 497 -1.91 -18.51 2.06
C ILE A 497 -1.17 -18.31 0.75
N SER A 498 -0.35 -17.25 0.61
CA SER A 498 0.46 -17.00 -0.58
C SER A 498 1.44 -18.12 -0.86
N ILE A 499 2.18 -18.56 0.16
CA ILE A 499 3.15 -19.66 0.04
C ILE A 499 2.43 -20.96 -0.40
N ILE A 500 1.32 -21.31 0.25
CA ILE A 500 0.56 -22.53 -0.09
C ILE A 500 -0.02 -22.42 -1.50
N ALA A 501 -0.63 -21.29 -1.87
CA ALA A 501 -1.26 -21.12 -3.17
C ALA A 501 -0.23 -21.20 -4.30
N ILE A 502 0.89 -20.49 -4.17
CA ILE A 502 1.98 -20.54 -5.15
C ILE A 502 2.66 -21.90 -5.19
N PHE A 503 2.90 -22.51 -4.02
CA PHE A 503 3.40 -23.88 -3.94
C PHE A 503 2.52 -24.85 -4.74
N MET A 504 1.20 -24.79 -4.56
CA MET A 504 0.26 -25.65 -5.28
C MET A 504 0.30 -25.42 -6.80
N VAL A 505 0.29 -24.17 -7.25
CA VAL A 505 0.36 -23.85 -8.69
C VAL A 505 1.67 -24.38 -9.30
N VAL A 506 2.80 -24.17 -8.63
CA VAL A 506 4.10 -24.66 -9.10
C VAL A 506 4.18 -26.19 -9.04
N ALA A 507 3.64 -26.81 -7.98
CA ALA A 507 3.59 -28.28 -7.86
C ALA A 507 2.77 -28.92 -8.99
N LEU A 508 1.63 -28.33 -9.34
CA LEU A 508 0.81 -28.78 -10.47
C LEU A 508 1.52 -28.55 -11.82
N SER A 509 2.24 -27.44 -11.97
CA SER A 509 2.97 -27.12 -13.20
C SER A 509 4.11 -28.10 -13.50
N PHE A 510 4.82 -28.50 -12.45
CA PHE A 510 5.96 -29.43 -12.60
C PHE A 510 5.63 -30.89 -12.27
N LEU A 511 4.45 -31.18 -11.75
CA LEU A 511 4.05 -32.49 -11.20
C LEU A 511 5.11 -33.02 -10.22
N SER A 512 5.64 -32.14 -9.37
CA SER A 512 6.76 -32.38 -8.47
C SER A 512 6.55 -31.66 -7.16
N LEU A 513 6.83 -32.27 -6.02
CA LEU A 513 6.79 -31.64 -4.71
C LEU A 513 8.12 -30.98 -4.29
N PRO A 514 9.30 -31.56 -4.55
CA PRO A 514 10.58 -30.95 -4.16
C PRO A 514 10.91 -29.65 -4.88
N ILE A 515 10.53 -29.53 -6.15
CA ILE A 515 10.82 -28.32 -6.95
C ILE A 515 10.15 -27.08 -6.35
N PRO A 516 8.84 -27.06 -6.07
CA PRO A 516 8.19 -25.90 -5.43
C PRO A 516 8.83 -25.52 -4.09
N ILE A 517 9.19 -26.49 -3.24
CA ILE A 517 9.86 -26.21 -1.95
C ILE A 517 11.15 -25.42 -2.19
N LEU A 518 11.98 -25.89 -3.14
CA LEU A 518 13.25 -25.25 -3.45
C LEU A 518 13.03 -23.82 -3.98
N LEU A 519 12.10 -23.63 -4.93
CA LEU A 519 11.87 -22.34 -5.55
C LEU A 519 11.28 -21.32 -4.56
N VAL A 520 10.30 -21.74 -3.76
CA VAL A 520 9.71 -20.87 -2.73
C VAL A 520 10.76 -20.46 -1.69
N LEU A 521 11.61 -21.39 -1.21
CA LEU A 521 12.66 -21.04 -0.25
C LEU A 521 13.66 -20.04 -0.82
N VAL A 522 14.05 -20.15 -2.08
CA VAL A 522 14.95 -19.19 -2.73
C VAL A 522 14.33 -17.79 -2.77
N ILE A 523 13.04 -17.68 -3.09
CA ILE A 523 12.37 -16.37 -3.15
C ILE A 523 12.12 -15.81 -1.74
N GLU A 524 11.75 -16.63 -0.75
CA GLU A 524 11.60 -16.20 0.64
C GLU A 524 12.92 -15.64 1.22
N MET A 525 14.06 -16.26 0.88
CA MET A 525 15.37 -15.70 1.22
C MET A 525 15.58 -14.33 0.56
N ALA A 526 15.20 -14.17 -0.70
CA ALA A 526 15.30 -12.88 -1.39
C ALA A 526 14.41 -11.81 -0.75
N ILE A 527 13.18 -12.16 -0.34
CA ILE A 527 12.26 -11.28 0.39
C ILE A 527 12.86 -10.87 1.73
N THR A 528 13.40 -11.82 2.50
CA THR A 528 14.00 -11.55 3.81
C THR A 528 15.19 -10.59 3.70
N ILE A 529 16.06 -10.76 2.71
CA ILE A 529 17.17 -9.83 2.46
C ILE A 529 16.66 -8.44 2.04
N ASN A 530 15.60 -8.39 1.24
CA ASN A 530 14.98 -7.12 0.85
C ASN A 530 14.44 -6.37 2.07
N LEU A 531 13.76 -7.05 2.98
CA LEU A 531 13.26 -6.47 4.24
C LEU A 531 14.41 -6.10 5.20
N LEU A 532 15.48 -6.89 5.25
CA LEU A 532 16.65 -6.57 6.06
C LEU A 532 17.30 -5.26 5.61
N ILE A 533 17.44 -5.03 4.29
CA ILE A 533 17.96 -3.77 3.77
C ILE A 533 17.05 -2.60 4.15
N ASP A 534 15.74 -2.79 4.12
CA ASP A 534 14.77 -1.78 4.53
C ASP A 534 14.92 -1.43 6.01
N TYR A 535 15.03 -2.45 6.86
CA TYR A 535 15.29 -2.28 8.29
C TYR A 535 16.61 -1.54 8.55
N LEU A 536 17.69 -1.90 7.86
CA LEU A 536 18.98 -1.22 8.00
C LEU A 536 18.95 0.23 7.53
N THR A 537 18.05 0.56 6.60
CA THR A 537 17.88 1.92 6.06
C THR A 537 17.12 2.83 7.02
N TYR A 538 16.03 2.32 7.62
CA TYR A 538 15.09 3.13 8.40
C TYR A 538 15.08 2.82 9.90
N GLY A 539 15.69 1.72 10.36
CA GLY A 539 15.64 1.22 11.73
C GLY A 539 14.33 0.54 12.12
N PHE A 540 13.38 0.47 11.19
CA PHE A 540 12.08 -0.21 11.33
C PHE A 540 11.59 -0.66 9.95
N ILE A 541 10.61 -1.56 9.93
CA ILE A 541 9.85 -1.89 8.72
C ILE A 541 8.46 -1.28 8.85
N PHE A 542 8.03 -0.55 7.82
CA PHE A 542 6.70 0.02 7.80
C PHE A 542 5.65 -1.08 7.59
N PHE A 543 4.60 -1.11 8.41
CA PHE A 543 3.65 -2.22 8.46
C PHE A 543 3.04 -2.58 7.10
N SER A 544 2.62 -1.56 6.31
CA SER A 544 1.98 -1.82 5.02
C SER A 544 2.94 -2.42 4.00
N SER A 545 4.20 -2.03 4.03
CA SER A 545 5.22 -2.56 3.13
C SER A 545 5.51 -4.03 3.42
N ASN A 546 5.66 -4.38 4.70
CA ASN A 546 5.82 -5.78 5.10
C ASN A 546 4.59 -6.63 4.76
N LEU A 547 3.39 -6.05 4.93
CA LEU A 547 2.13 -6.73 4.68
C LEU A 547 1.97 -7.15 3.21
N PHE A 548 2.47 -6.34 2.27
CA PHE A 548 2.26 -6.55 0.84
C PHE A 548 3.45 -7.17 0.12
N ILE A 549 4.69 -6.88 0.56
CA ILE A 549 5.88 -7.26 -0.21
C ILE A 549 6.02 -8.77 -0.34
N GLY A 550 5.66 -9.55 0.70
CA GLY A 550 5.69 -11.01 0.66
C GLY A 550 4.89 -11.56 -0.51
N ALA A 551 3.60 -11.21 -0.58
CA ALA A 551 2.72 -11.68 -1.66
C ALA A 551 3.11 -11.11 -3.04
N ILE A 552 3.47 -9.82 -3.11
CA ILE A 552 3.84 -9.16 -4.37
C ILE A 552 5.14 -9.72 -4.91
N GLN A 553 6.21 -9.76 -4.11
CA GLN A 553 7.51 -10.23 -4.57
C GLN A 553 7.48 -11.72 -4.85
N LEU A 554 6.89 -12.55 -3.98
CA LEU A 554 6.76 -13.98 -4.22
C LEU A 554 5.96 -14.24 -5.51
N GLY A 555 4.78 -13.61 -5.67
CA GLY A 555 3.94 -13.79 -6.85
C GLY A 555 4.57 -13.29 -8.16
N ALA A 556 5.28 -12.16 -8.10
CA ALA A 556 5.83 -11.51 -9.30
C ALA A 556 7.22 -12.00 -9.70
N THR A 557 7.97 -12.69 -8.83
CA THR A 557 9.36 -13.09 -9.12
C THR A 557 9.60 -14.59 -9.12
N ILE A 558 8.64 -15.40 -8.66
CA ILE A 558 8.71 -16.85 -8.75
C ILE A 558 8.85 -17.33 -10.21
N ASP A 559 8.30 -16.55 -11.15
CA ASP A 559 8.31 -16.85 -12.59
C ASP A 559 9.73 -16.95 -13.15
N TYR A 560 10.68 -16.19 -12.61
CA TYR A 560 12.09 -16.27 -12.99
C TYR A 560 12.68 -17.65 -12.64
N ALA A 561 12.35 -18.14 -11.47
CA ALA A 561 12.78 -19.47 -11.01
C ALA A 561 12.08 -20.60 -11.78
N VAL A 562 10.78 -20.45 -12.06
CA VAL A 562 9.97 -21.36 -12.86
C VAL A 562 10.54 -21.48 -14.27
N LEU A 563 10.91 -20.36 -14.91
CA LEU A 563 11.46 -20.36 -16.27
C LEU A 563 12.78 -21.13 -16.36
N LEU A 564 13.75 -20.86 -15.45
CA LEU A 564 15.03 -21.58 -15.45
C LEU A 564 14.83 -23.06 -15.20
N THR A 565 13.95 -23.39 -14.26
CA THR A 565 13.64 -24.79 -13.92
C THR A 565 12.98 -25.52 -15.10
N SER A 566 12.01 -24.87 -15.78
CA SER A 566 11.35 -25.47 -16.96
C SER A 566 12.34 -25.76 -18.07
N ARG A 567 13.25 -24.83 -18.36
CA ARG A 567 14.31 -25.04 -19.37
C ARG A 567 15.28 -26.16 -18.98
N TYR A 568 15.67 -26.24 -17.70
CA TYR A 568 16.50 -27.31 -17.19
C TYR A 568 15.84 -28.68 -17.41
N LEU A 569 14.57 -28.81 -17.02
CA LEU A 569 13.81 -30.06 -17.16
C LEU A 569 13.52 -30.41 -18.63
N GLU A 570 13.27 -29.41 -19.48
CA GLU A 570 13.14 -29.64 -20.94
C GLU A 570 14.41 -30.26 -21.54
N ALA A 571 15.58 -29.72 -21.22
CA ALA A 571 16.85 -30.25 -21.67
C ALA A 571 17.10 -31.69 -21.13
N LYS A 572 16.75 -31.93 -19.86
CA LYS A 572 16.81 -33.28 -19.27
C LYS A 572 15.92 -34.29 -20.00
N ARG A 573 14.69 -33.89 -20.36
CA ARG A 573 13.75 -34.72 -21.13
C ARG A 573 14.31 -35.06 -22.53
N LYS A 574 15.02 -34.11 -23.15
CA LYS A 574 15.73 -34.30 -24.42
C LYS A 574 16.97 -35.18 -24.32
N GLY A 575 17.33 -35.64 -23.10
CA GLY A 575 18.44 -36.57 -22.86
C GLY A 575 19.79 -35.90 -22.61
N PHE A 576 19.84 -34.60 -22.42
CA PHE A 576 21.08 -33.91 -22.04
C PHE A 576 21.54 -34.32 -20.63
N ASP A 577 22.85 -34.31 -20.41
CA ASP A 577 23.40 -34.48 -19.07
C ASP A 577 23.10 -33.26 -18.18
N LYS A 578 23.32 -33.37 -16.88
CA LYS A 578 22.99 -32.34 -15.92
C LYS A 578 23.68 -30.96 -16.15
N ILE A 579 24.93 -30.98 -16.67
CA ILE A 579 25.70 -29.78 -16.94
C ILE A 579 25.21 -29.09 -18.23
N ALA A 580 25.00 -29.89 -19.29
CA ALA A 580 24.43 -29.40 -20.54
C ALA A 580 23.00 -28.84 -20.35
N SER A 581 22.20 -29.53 -19.51
CA SER A 581 20.85 -29.03 -19.14
C SER A 581 20.90 -27.71 -18.37
N ALA A 582 21.86 -27.55 -17.48
CA ALA A 582 22.09 -26.32 -16.77
C ALA A 582 22.54 -25.18 -17.72
N HIS A 583 23.40 -25.48 -18.68
CA HIS A 583 23.81 -24.50 -19.71
C HIS A 583 22.61 -24.04 -20.55
N PHE A 584 21.80 -24.97 -21.02
CA PHE A 584 20.57 -24.66 -21.77
C PHE A 584 19.59 -23.80 -20.96
N ALA A 585 19.44 -24.06 -19.66
CA ALA A 585 18.63 -23.21 -18.78
C ALA A 585 19.20 -21.79 -18.70
N PHE A 586 20.51 -21.67 -18.60
CA PHE A 586 21.20 -20.36 -18.48
C PHE A 586 21.10 -19.47 -19.72
N GLU A 587 20.84 -20.02 -20.90
CA GLU A 587 20.54 -19.24 -22.11
C GLU A 587 19.30 -18.34 -21.93
N GLY A 588 18.37 -18.70 -21.03
CA GLY A 588 17.19 -17.91 -20.66
C GLY A 588 17.44 -16.71 -19.77
N ILE A 589 18.68 -16.54 -19.25
CA ILE A 589 18.97 -15.52 -18.23
C ILE A 589 18.74 -14.09 -18.72
N ASN A 590 19.00 -13.81 -19.99
CA ASN A 590 18.80 -12.49 -20.57
C ASN A 590 17.31 -12.07 -20.53
N SER A 591 16.38 -13.02 -20.73
CA SER A 591 14.93 -12.75 -20.62
C SER A 591 14.56 -12.37 -19.19
N ILE A 592 15.09 -13.11 -18.18
CA ILE A 592 14.82 -12.86 -16.77
C ILE A 592 15.36 -11.50 -16.33
N ILE A 593 16.57 -11.14 -16.76
CA ILE A 593 17.18 -9.85 -16.45
C ILE A 593 16.39 -8.71 -17.14
N THR A 594 15.92 -8.94 -18.35
CA THR A 594 15.08 -7.97 -19.06
C THR A 594 13.79 -7.72 -18.28
N SER A 595 13.14 -8.76 -17.82
CA SER A 595 11.93 -8.70 -17.04
C SER A 595 12.12 -7.97 -15.71
N ALA A 596 13.05 -8.43 -14.89
CA ALA A 596 13.33 -7.78 -13.61
C ALA A 596 13.79 -6.33 -13.75
N GLY A 597 14.53 -6.01 -14.82
CA GLY A 597 14.91 -4.63 -15.13
C GLY A 597 13.71 -3.77 -15.48
N THR A 598 12.70 -4.29 -16.20
CA THR A 598 11.47 -3.52 -16.44
C THR A 598 10.74 -3.23 -15.14
N MET A 599 10.61 -4.21 -14.24
CA MET A 599 10.02 -4.03 -12.92
C MET A 599 10.80 -3.04 -12.06
N PHE A 600 12.14 -3.09 -12.13
CA PHE A 600 13.01 -2.12 -11.46
C PHE A 600 12.75 -0.70 -11.99
N PHE A 601 12.88 -0.46 -13.29
CA PHE A 601 12.83 0.88 -13.86
C PHE A 601 11.45 1.52 -13.81
N ILE A 602 10.35 0.75 -13.82
CA ILE A 602 9.01 1.32 -13.70
C ILE A 602 8.69 1.77 -12.28
N SER A 603 9.15 1.04 -11.24
CA SER A 603 8.86 1.35 -9.84
C SER A 603 9.89 2.28 -9.18
N PHE A 604 11.11 2.33 -9.70
CA PHE A 604 12.21 3.12 -9.16
C PHE A 604 11.91 4.63 -9.00
N PRO A 605 11.31 5.34 -9.98
CA PRO A 605 10.99 6.75 -9.82
C PRO A 605 10.03 7.03 -8.65
N LEU A 606 8.99 6.23 -8.51
CA LEU A 606 8.07 6.34 -7.37
C LEU A 606 8.81 6.04 -6.06
N GLY A 607 9.65 5.01 -6.04
CA GLY A 607 10.42 4.59 -4.87
C GLY A 607 11.45 5.61 -4.37
N ILE A 608 11.94 6.51 -5.24
CA ILE A 608 12.92 7.54 -4.83
C ILE A 608 12.26 8.89 -4.61
N PHE A 609 11.40 9.33 -5.52
CA PHE A 609 10.99 10.72 -5.60
C PHE A 609 9.61 11.01 -5.03
N SER A 610 8.81 10.01 -4.64
CA SER A 610 7.50 10.23 -4.03
C SER A 610 7.62 10.90 -2.66
N ASP A 611 6.75 11.85 -2.39
CA ASP A 611 6.60 12.47 -1.09
C ASP A 611 5.72 11.63 -0.16
N ILE A 612 4.92 10.70 -0.71
CA ILE A 612 4.04 9.79 0.06
C ILE A 612 4.84 8.57 0.50
N PHE A 613 5.30 8.55 1.77
CA PHE A 613 6.22 7.51 2.27
C PHE A 613 5.69 6.09 2.08
N MET A 614 4.39 5.83 2.26
CA MET A 614 3.79 4.51 2.08
C MET A 614 3.96 4.00 0.63
N ALA A 615 3.68 4.84 -0.35
CA ALA A 615 3.85 4.51 -1.77
C ALA A 615 5.33 4.40 -2.15
N LYS A 616 6.16 5.34 -1.67
CA LYS A 616 7.61 5.37 -1.84
C LYS A 616 8.27 4.09 -1.35
N ASN A 617 8.00 3.71 -0.11
CA ASN A 617 8.63 2.54 0.52
C ASN A 617 8.21 1.24 -0.18
N LEU A 618 6.92 1.07 -0.50
CA LEU A 618 6.45 -0.12 -1.22
C LEU A 618 7.05 -0.21 -2.64
N ALA A 619 7.09 0.90 -3.39
CA ALA A 619 7.69 0.92 -4.73
C ALA A 619 9.20 0.65 -4.70
N MET A 620 9.92 1.14 -3.68
CA MET A 620 11.33 0.86 -3.49
C MET A 620 11.58 -0.61 -3.17
N LEU A 621 10.77 -1.22 -2.30
CA LEU A 621 10.86 -2.64 -1.99
C LEU A 621 10.59 -3.50 -3.23
N VAL A 622 9.62 -3.15 -4.06
CA VAL A 622 9.34 -3.84 -5.32
C VAL A 622 10.49 -3.71 -6.30
N SER A 623 10.98 -2.49 -6.49
CA SER A 623 12.12 -2.19 -7.38
C SER A 623 13.37 -2.98 -6.98
N ARG A 624 13.79 -2.84 -5.74
CA ARG A 624 14.96 -3.53 -5.17
C ARG A 624 14.74 -5.04 -5.12
N GLY A 625 13.53 -5.47 -4.75
CA GLY A 625 13.13 -6.87 -4.66
C GLY A 625 13.26 -7.62 -5.99
N ALA A 626 12.94 -6.97 -7.12
CA ALA A 626 13.12 -7.56 -8.44
C ALA A 626 14.59 -7.90 -8.73
N ILE A 627 15.52 -6.98 -8.43
CA ILE A 627 16.95 -7.19 -8.62
C ILE A 627 17.48 -8.28 -7.68
N ILE A 628 17.11 -8.23 -6.40
CA ILE A 628 17.53 -9.25 -5.41
C ILE A 628 17.02 -10.63 -5.83
N SER A 629 15.76 -10.74 -6.25
CA SER A 629 15.17 -12.01 -6.69
C SER A 629 15.92 -12.59 -7.90
N VAL A 630 16.26 -11.78 -8.91
CA VAL A 630 17.05 -12.24 -10.06
C VAL A 630 18.44 -12.71 -9.63
N LEU A 631 19.11 -12.00 -8.74
CA LEU A 631 20.40 -12.42 -8.22
C LEU A 631 20.30 -13.77 -7.51
N PHE A 632 19.30 -13.96 -6.64
CA PHE A 632 19.09 -15.21 -5.92
C PHE A 632 18.72 -16.35 -6.86
N VAL A 633 17.79 -16.13 -7.79
CA VAL A 633 17.39 -17.14 -8.78
C VAL A 633 18.57 -17.56 -9.64
N THR A 634 19.33 -16.61 -10.14
CA THR A 634 20.49 -16.86 -11.01
C THR A 634 21.61 -17.60 -10.28
N LEU A 635 21.91 -17.19 -9.04
CA LEU A 635 23.00 -17.75 -8.27
C LEU A 635 22.63 -19.08 -7.58
N LEU A 636 21.36 -19.30 -7.22
CA LEU A 636 20.98 -20.46 -6.40
C LEU A 636 20.25 -21.55 -7.20
N VAL A 637 19.25 -21.18 -8.05
CA VAL A 637 18.34 -22.20 -8.61
C VAL A 637 19.06 -23.21 -9.49
N VAL A 638 19.85 -22.76 -10.46
CA VAL A 638 20.52 -23.68 -11.40
C VAL A 638 21.54 -24.59 -10.70
N PRO A 639 22.47 -24.09 -9.85
CA PRO A 639 23.40 -24.98 -9.13
C PRO A 639 22.69 -25.93 -8.14
N LEU A 640 21.57 -25.52 -7.54
CA LEU A 640 20.77 -26.38 -6.68
C LEU A 640 20.13 -27.53 -7.49
N LEU A 641 19.55 -27.24 -8.66
CA LEU A 641 19.01 -28.26 -9.56
C LEU A 641 20.09 -29.25 -9.98
N VAL A 642 21.31 -28.81 -10.34
CA VAL A 642 22.44 -29.69 -10.70
C VAL A 642 22.88 -30.54 -9.51
N THR A 643 22.90 -29.97 -8.30
CA THR A 643 23.34 -30.70 -7.09
C THR A 643 22.30 -31.74 -6.67
N LEU A 644 21.01 -31.41 -6.77
CA LEU A 644 19.90 -32.28 -6.41
C LEU A 644 19.41 -33.19 -7.55
N ASP A 645 20.02 -33.10 -8.75
CA ASP A 645 19.59 -33.82 -9.95
C ASP A 645 19.37 -35.34 -9.70
N SER A 646 20.32 -35.98 -9.04
CA SER A 646 20.23 -37.44 -8.73
C SER A 646 19.10 -37.75 -7.74
N VAL A 647 18.74 -36.85 -6.87
CA VAL A 647 17.61 -37.00 -5.94
C VAL A 647 16.30 -36.84 -6.70
N LEU A 648 16.22 -35.84 -7.57
CA LEU A 648 15.05 -35.58 -8.41
C LEU A 648 14.77 -36.73 -9.40
N GLU A 649 15.81 -37.33 -9.97
CA GLU A 649 15.69 -38.53 -10.82
C GLU A 649 15.18 -39.76 -10.02
N LYS A 650 15.74 -40.02 -8.84
CA LYS A 650 15.32 -41.15 -7.98
C LYS A 650 13.86 -41.01 -7.51
N LEU A 651 13.37 -39.80 -7.31
CA LEU A 651 11.98 -39.54 -6.93
C LEU A 651 11.02 -39.59 -8.14
N GLY A 652 11.51 -39.90 -9.36
CA GLY A 652 10.70 -40.09 -10.57
C GLY A 652 10.17 -38.77 -11.20
N PHE A 653 10.70 -37.59 -10.79
CA PHE A 653 10.27 -36.31 -11.30
C PHE A 653 10.95 -35.89 -12.61
N ILE A 654 12.04 -36.58 -12.99
CA ILE A 654 12.74 -36.45 -14.28
C ILE A 654 12.57 -37.78 -15.03
N ARG A 655 11.51 -37.89 -15.83
CA ARG A 655 11.35 -39.03 -16.75
C ARG A 655 12.04 -38.70 -18.07
N LYS A 656 12.94 -39.59 -18.51
CA LYS A 656 13.44 -39.59 -19.88
C LYS A 656 12.27 -39.98 -20.79
N GLU A 657 11.99 -39.21 -21.85
CA GLU A 657 11.12 -39.69 -22.90
C GLU A 657 11.80 -40.91 -23.52
N GLU A 658 11.21 -42.08 -23.35
CA GLU A 658 11.58 -43.25 -24.14
C GLU A 658 11.38 -42.85 -25.60
N LYS A 659 12.48 -42.96 -26.38
CA LYS A 659 12.45 -42.77 -27.82
C LYS A 659 11.38 -43.72 -28.38
N ARG A 660 10.20 -43.17 -28.74
CA ARG A 660 9.27 -43.85 -29.64
C ARG A 660 9.65 -43.59 -31.07
#